data_b547f81410b9a041bb31235ea32fd808
#
_entry.id   b547f81410b9a041bb31235ea32fd808
#
_cell.length_a   1.000
_cell.length_b   1.000
_cell.length_c   1.000
_cell.angle_alpha   90.00
_cell.angle_beta   90.00
_cell.angle_gamma   90.00
#
_symmetry.space_group_name_H-M   'P 1'
#
loop_
_entity.id
_entity.type
_entity.pdbx_description
1 polymer ?
#
loop_
_entity_poly.entity_id
_entity_poly.type
_entity_poly.pdbx_seq_one_letter_code
_entity_poly.pdbx_strand_id
1 'polypeptide(L)'
;MSSSINRRHFLAGATCVAAAAVAGGVFGAGIAQAAPSTYTPDWNSVDQHPPAPEWFQDAKFGIYFHWGVFSVPAYDSEWYPRNMYQAGSNANKHHIATYGQPSAWPYHNFINGAQDLAGNFVKFAPTLKSAGGNFDPNEWAQLFVDAGARFAGPVAEHHDGFSMWDSQVNEWNSVNKGPGLNLLQLFSTAIRAKGLKLLVAMHHAYNFNGYYEYAPAQTDPSLKKLYGQLGSAAENQLWYDKLKEVIDRAQPDILWQDFKLDAIDETQRLNFLSYYYNQANSWGREVVATYKDGLNSKGEVFDYERGGPADITTPYWLTDDSISSSSWCYTQGIGYYSIQQMLHSFIDRVSKNGNMLLNIAPMADGTIPQAQKDVLLGIGDHLKRFGESIYSTRAWSVYGEGPTKMGGGAFTNPTAGTAQDIRFTRNKDNNVLYATVLGWPGSSLTIKTLGSGSINLSSLTSVKLLGSSAGTYIDLPTPTQSASGLTVTLPSSAPYSANAYVLKLSFSGTIPAMTPLAGAAAFADVNYTGSSATFALGDYTAADLTSAGVGARSISSLRPAPGYQVIGYSADNFTGTAWTFTADNPDLRVTGNNDQITSLRVQFNPSTYFRLTNVTDGLALDSGGNVASGSNLKQWTWNGSSNLQWQAVDVGGGYYKLVNRANGMVADGWGATTDGSVARQAAWNGSSNQQWKITPRGGNSYSIANRTTGLVLDGGGNVSSGSVTKQWTYGSSSNLLWSFTAV
;
A
#
# COMPACT_ATOMS: atom_id res chain seq x y z
N MET A 1 -20.14 -28.69 15.16
CA MET A 1 -20.69 -27.42 14.68
C MET A 1 -19.64 -26.37 15.01
N SER A 2 -18.95 -25.91 14.01
CA SER A 2 -17.88 -24.93 14.14
C SER A 2 -18.46 -23.59 14.59
N SER A 3 -18.19 -23.17 15.83
CA SER A 3 -18.50 -21.80 16.25
C SER A 3 -17.44 -20.88 15.66
N SER A 4 -17.69 -20.37 14.46
CA SER A 4 -16.93 -19.24 13.93
C SER A 4 -17.13 -18.07 14.87
N ILE A 5 -16.09 -17.69 15.57
CA ILE A 5 -16.01 -16.40 16.28
C ILE A 5 -16.23 -15.33 15.22
N ASN A 6 -17.32 -14.58 15.38
CA ASN A 6 -17.77 -13.59 14.40
C ASN A 6 -16.85 -12.35 14.49
N ARG A 7 -15.75 -12.36 13.71
CA ARG A 7 -14.74 -11.29 13.62
C ARG A 7 -15.27 -9.97 13.01
N ARG A 8 -16.60 -9.83 12.86
CA ARG A 8 -17.24 -8.67 12.24
C ARG A 8 -17.34 -7.41 13.11
N HIS A 9 -16.91 -7.44 14.36
CA HIS A 9 -16.99 -6.27 15.24
C HIS A 9 -15.72 -5.41 15.30
N PHE A 10 -14.67 -5.72 14.54
CA PHE A 10 -13.42 -4.95 14.51
C PHE A 10 -13.34 -3.86 13.41
N LEU A 11 -14.39 -3.65 12.66
CA LEU A 11 -14.39 -2.72 11.50
C LEU A 11 -15.11 -1.39 11.75
N ALA A 12 -15.36 -1.02 13.00
CA ALA A 12 -15.98 0.27 13.32
C ALA A 12 -14.95 1.22 13.96
N GLY A 13 -14.09 1.84 13.16
CA GLY A 13 -13.18 2.84 13.73
C GLY A 13 -12.13 3.47 12.81
N ALA A 14 -12.16 3.22 11.52
CA ALA A 14 -11.22 3.90 10.62
C ALA A 14 -11.93 4.48 9.41
N THR A 15 -12.75 5.51 9.62
CA THR A 15 -13.10 6.46 8.55
C THR A 15 -11.95 7.45 8.42
N CYS A 16 -10.84 7.03 7.83
CA CYS A 16 -9.87 7.96 7.29
C CYS A 16 -10.41 8.50 5.97
N VAL A 17 -10.82 9.76 5.96
CA VAL A 17 -11.04 10.54 4.76
C VAL A 17 -9.69 10.70 4.08
N ALA A 18 -9.37 9.80 3.15
CA ALA A 18 -8.26 9.97 2.26
C ALA A 18 -8.71 10.85 1.10
N ALA A 19 -8.58 12.17 1.26
CA ALA A 19 -8.53 13.07 0.12
C ALA A 19 -7.16 12.92 -0.54
N ALA A 20 -7.01 11.95 -1.44
CA ALA A 20 -5.82 11.83 -2.26
C ALA A 20 -5.89 12.87 -3.37
N ALA A 21 -5.29 14.04 -3.14
CA ALA A 21 -4.92 14.94 -4.22
C ALA A 21 -3.73 14.31 -4.95
N VAL A 22 -3.98 13.59 -6.04
CA VAL A 22 -2.93 13.26 -7.01
C VAL A 22 -2.65 14.52 -7.82
N ALA A 23 -1.91 15.46 -7.22
CA ALA A 23 -1.19 16.46 -8.00
C ALA A 23 0.07 15.78 -8.55
N GLY A 24 0.21 15.69 -9.86
CA GLY A 24 1.50 15.47 -10.50
C GLY A 24 2.46 16.60 -10.12
N GLY A 25 2.96 16.54 -8.90
CA GLY A 25 3.99 17.42 -8.38
C GLY A 25 5.35 16.76 -8.61
N VAL A 26 6.22 17.47 -9.31
CA VAL A 26 7.65 17.35 -9.13
C VAL A 26 7.86 17.25 -7.62
N PHE A 27 8.33 16.10 -7.13
CA PHE A 27 8.81 15.99 -5.76
C PHE A 27 10.03 16.90 -5.67
N GLY A 28 9.78 18.18 -5.38
CA GLY A 28 10.80 19.01 -4.78
C GLY A 28 11.26 18.24 -3.53
N ALA A 29 12.56 18.01 -3.43
CA ALA A 29 13.15 17.53 -2.20
C ALA A 29 12.66 18.49 -1.10
N GLY A 30 11.62 18.09 -0.39
CA GLY A 30 11.22 18.76 0.83
C GLY A 30 12.48 18.74 1.69
N ILE A 31 12.88 19.88 2.18
CA ILE A 31 13.94 19.97 3.19
C ILE A 31 13.46 19.06 4.29
N ALA A 32 14.07 17.87 4.42
CA ALA A 32 13.80 16.97 5.51
C ALA A 32 14.07 17.79 6.77
N GLN A 33 13.03 18.09 7.53
CA GLN A 33 13.21 18.77 8.81
C GLN A 33 14.06 17.85 9.66
N ALA A 34 15.19 18.34 10.16
CA ALA A 34 16.05 17.53 11.00
C ALA A 34 15.24 17.03 12.20
N ALA A 35 15.30 15.73 12.47
CA ALA A 35 14.62 15.14 13.61
C ALA A 35 15.02 15.88 14.90
N PRO A 36 14.09 16.08 15.86
CA PRO A 36 14.38 16.73 17.12
C PRO A 36 15.55 16.06 17.84
N SER A 37 16.39 16.83 18.49
CA SER A 37 17.47 16.28 19.34
C SER A 37 16.92 15.59 20.59
N THR A 38 15.69 15.95 21.00
CA THR A 38 15.00 15.38 22.17
C THR A 38 13.49 15.37 21.91
N TYR A 39 12.86 14.23 22.21
CA TYR A 39 11.41 14.05 22.15
C TYR A 39 10.79 14.14 23.54
N THR A 40 9.68 14.84 23.64
CA THR A 40 8.84 14.91 24.85
C THR A 40 7.60 14.01 24.70
N PRO A 41 7.00 13.52 25.81
CA PRO A 41 5.87 12.60 25.74
C PRO A 41 4.54 13.33 25.41
N ASP A 42 4.49 13.95 24.24
CA ASP A 42 3.30 14.57 23.65
C ASP A 42 3.29 14.36 22.13
N TRP A 43 2.11 14.30 21.53
CA TRP A 43 1.93 14.03 20.11
C TRP A 43 2.66 15.04 19.20
N ASN A 44 2.68 16.33 19.56
CA ASN A 44 3.36 17.34 18.72
C ASN A 44 4.86 17.07 18.62
N SER A 45 5.45 16.45 19.63
CA SER A 45 6.86 16.10 19.66
C SER A 45 7.12 14.77 18.97
N VAL A 46 6.44 13.69 19.34
CA VAL A 46 6.70 12.36 18.80
C VAL A 46 6.30 12.24 17.32
N ASP A 47 5.28 12.97 16.87
CA ASP A 47 4.86 13.05 15.46
C ASP A 47 5.90 13.71 14.53
N GLN A 48 6.98 14.28 15.08
CA GLN A 48 8.11 14.80 14.29
C GLN A 48 9.13 13.71 13.93
N HIS A 49 8.99 12.51 14.49
CA HIS A 49 9.84 11.38 14.13
C HIS A 49 9.53 10.92 12.70
N PRO A 50 10.55 10.70 11.84
CA PRO A 50 10.35 10.15 10.49
C PRO A 50 9.87 8.68 10.59
N PRO A 51 8.60 8.36 10.22
CA PRO A 51 8.07 7.01 10.49
C PRO A 51 8.82 5.91 9.76
N ALA A 52 9.23 6.16 8.52
CA ALA A 52 9.88 5.17 7.65
C ALA A 52 11.18 5.73 7.08
N PRO A 53 12.30 5.65 7.79
CA PRO A 53 13.60 6.10 7.32
C PRO A 53 14.03 5.35 6.04
N GLU A 54 14.96 5.92 5.30
CA GLU A 54 15.33 5.40 3.96
C GLU A 54 15.78 3.94 4.01
N TRP A 55 16.58 3.56 5.02
CA TRP A 55 17.02 2.19 5.18
C TRP A 55 15.87 1.19 5.31
N PHE A 56 14.77 1.57 5.97
CA PHE A 56 13.59 0.72 6.12
C PHE A 56 12.82 0.59 4.81
N GLN A 57 12.68 1.71 4.07
CA GLN A 57 12.09 1.69 2.73
C GLN A 57 12.92 0.89 1.74
N ASP A 58 14.24 0.80 1.91
CA ASP A 58 15.15 0.04 1.06
C ASP A 58 15.15 -1.46 1.39
N ALA A 59 14.88 -1.81 2.64
CA ALA A 59 14.97 -3.17 3.17
C ALA A 59 13.93 -4.14 2.59
N LYS A 60 12.70 -3.72 2.38
CA LYS A 60 11.56 -4.43 1.78
C LYS A 60 11.11 -5.71 2.47
N PHE A 61 12.01 -6.56 2.96
CA PHE A 61 11.72 -7.89 3.47
C PHE A 61 12.35 -8.14 4.83
N GLY A 62 11.54 -8.61 5.78
CA GLY A 62 11.98 -9.06 7.08
C GLY A 62 11.34 -10.38 7.50
N ILE A 63 11.91 -11.01 8.51
CA ILE A 63 11.43 -12.27 9.08
C ILE A 63 11.29 -12.11 10.58
N TYR A 64 10.14 -12.55 11.12
CA TYR A 64 9.96 -12.69 12.56
C TYR A 64 9.38 -14.06 12.89
N PHE A 65 9.28 -14.42 14.15
CA PHE A 65 8.86 -15.77 14.51
C PHE A 65 8.03 -15.81 15.78
N HIS A 66 6.87 -16.48 15.67
CA HIS A 66 6.05 -16.85 16.81
C HIS A 66 6.57 -18.16 17.38
N TRP A 67 7.40 -18.03 18.40
CA TRP A 67 8.01 -19.14 19.08
C TRP A 67 8.13 -18.83 20.58
N GLY A 68 7.61 -19.71 21.43
CA GLY A 68 7.57 -19.50 22.87
C GLY A 68 6.87 -20.63 23.58
N VAL A 69 6.41 -20.36 24.78
CA VAL A 69 5.67 -21.33 25.63
C VAL A 69 4.41 -21.84 24.94
N PHE A 70 3.72 -21.01 24.19
CA PHE A 70 2.53 -21.36 23.41
C PHE A 70 2.79 -22.35 22.27
N SER A 71 4.06 -22.59 21.90
CA SER A 71 4.44 -23.60 20.90
C SER A 71 4.50 -25.02 21.48
N VAL A 72 4.51 -25.17 22.81
CA VAL A 72 4.66 -26.48 23.48
C VAL A 72 3.49 -27.42 23.24
N PRO A 73 2.21 -26.98 23.34
CA PRO A 73 1.08 -27.85 23.07
C PRO A 73 1.02 -28.33 21.62
N ALA A 74 1.61 -27.59 20.69
CA ALA A 74 1.56 -27.83 19.24
C ALA A 74 0.12 -28.09 18.73
N TYR A 75 -0.86 -27.38 19.27
CA TYR A 75 -2.29 -27.56 19.02
C TYR A 75 -3.01 -26.21 19.02
N ASP A 76 -4.10 -26.09 18.26
CA ASP A 76 -4.94 -24.90 18.10
C ASP A 76 -4.17 -23.75 17.42
N SER A 77 -3.52 -22.88 18.17
CA SER A 77 -2.74 -21.76 17.69
C SER A 77 -1.96 -21.09 18.84
N GLU A 78 -1.36 -19.94 18.60
CA GLU A 78 -0.78 -19.03 19.60
C GLU A 78 -1.82 -18.55 20.64
N TRP A 79 -3.10 -18.77 20.36
CA TRP A 79 -4.22 -18.51 21.28
C TRP A 79 -4.47 -19.64 22.27
N TYR A 80 -3.73 -20.75 22.22
CA TYR A 80 -3.89 -21.88 23.13
C TYR A 80 -3.90 -21.48 24.61
N PRO A 81 -3.01 -20.58 25.10
CA PRO A 81 -2.99 -20.17 26.51
C PRO A 81 -4.32 -19.56 27.00
N ARG A 82 -5.04 -18.89 26.13
CA ARG A 82 -6.40 -18.37 26.38
C ARG A 82 -7.46 -19.46 26.20
N ASN A 83 -7.41 -20.15 25.07
CA ASN A 83 -8.47 -21.06 24.64
C ASN A 83 -8.55 -22.32 25.49
N MET A 84 -7.45 -22.74 26.14
CA MET A 84 -7.46 -23.86 27.08
C MET A 84 -8.38 -23.62 28.29
N TYR A 85 -8.62 -22.36 28.67
CA TYR A 85 -9.55 -21.97 29.74
C TYR A 85 -10.98 -21.77 29.28
N GLN A 86 -11.21 -21.60 27.95
CA GLN A 86 -12.56 -21.41 27.39
C GLN A 86 -13.29 -22.74 27.32
N ALA A 87 -14.21 -22.97 28.30
CA ALA A 87 -14.95 -24.20 28.40
C ALA A 87 -15.61 -24.65 27.08
N GLY A 88 -15.37 -25.90 26.71
CA GLY A 88 -15.92 -26.48 25.48
C GLY A 88 -15.25 -26.13 24.16
N SER A 89 -14.24 -25.25 24.16
CA SER A 89 -13.39 -25.01 22.98
C SER A 89 -12.59 -26.28 22.60
N ASN A 90 -12.06 -26.34 21.36
CA ASN A 90 -11.22 -27.47 20.96
C ASN A 90 -9.92 -27.53 21.78
N ALA A 91 -9.31 -26.38 22.05
CA ALA A 91 -8.13 -26.29 22.91
C ALA A 91 -8.42 -26.77 24.35
N ASN A 92 -9.57 -26.39 24.92
CA ASN A 92 -9.98 -26.87 26.26
C ASN A 92 -10.20 -28.38 26.30
N LYS A 93 -10.90 -28.94 25.32
CA LYS A 93 -11.11 -30.39 25.21
C LYS A 93 -9.80 -31.15 25.03
N HIS A 94 -8.91 -30.67 24.17
CA HIS A 94 -7.59 -31.24 23.98
C HIS A 94 -6.77 -31.16 25.27
N HIS A 95 -6.80 -30.00 25.93
CA HIS A 95 -6.07 -29.80 27.20
C HIS A 95 -6.50 -30.76 28.25
N ILE A 96 -7.82 -30.93 28.49
CA ILE A 96 -8.37 -31.85 29.46
C ILE A 96 -7.98 -33.30 29.13
N ALA A 97 -8.00 -33.68 27.87
CA ALA A 97 -7.67 -35.03 27.43
C ALA A 97 -6.17 -35.35 27.55
N THR A 98 -5.29 -34.36 27.42
CA THR A 98 -3.84 -34.54 27.36
C THR A 98 -3.17 -34.23 28.71
N TYR A 99 -3.57 -33.13 29.35
CA TYR A 99 -2.90 -32.62 30.56
C TYR A 99 -3.77 -32.69 31.81
N GLY A 100 -5.10 -32.73 31.66
CA GLY A 100 -6.05 -32.66 32.77
C GLY A 100 -6.81 -31.35 32.83
N GLN A 101 -7.61 -31.15 33.85
CA GLN A 101 -8.41 -29.93 34.03
C GLN A 101 -7.50 -28.71 34.14
N PRO A 102 -7.80 -27.56 33.48
CA PRO A 102 -6.99 -26.35 33.55
C PRO A 102 -6.79 -25.80 34.97
N SER A 103 -7.67 -26.13 35.90
CA SER A 103 -7.52 -25.81 37.35
C SER A 103 -6.45 -26.64 38.05
N ALA A 104 -6.20 -27.86 37.57
CA ALA A 104 -5.19 -28.76 38.11
C ALA A 104 -3.88 -28.70 37.29
N TRP A 105 -3.98 -28.45 36.04
CA TRP A 105 -2.84 -28.31 35.12
C TRP A 105 -2.93 -26.94 34.35
N PRO A 106 -2.61 -25.81 35.04
CA PRO A 106 -2.73 -24.48 34.47
C PRO A 106 -1.61 -24.18 33.44
N TYR A 107 -1.79 -23.13 32.62
CA TYR A 107 -0.85 -22.74 31.56
C TYR A 107 0.59 -22.60 32.06
N HIS A 108 0.81 -22.04 33.23
CA HIS A 108 2.17 -21.85 33.75
C HIS A 108 2.93 -23.17 34.01
N ASN A 109 2.27 -24.32 33.91
CA ASN A 109 2.95 -25.63 33.94
C ASN A 109 3.78 -25.86 32.66
N PHE A 110 3.40 -25.30 31.54
CA PHE A 110 4.25 -25.32 30.35
C PHE A 110 5.56 -24.50 30.53
N ILE A 111 5.58 -23.57 31.49
CA ILE A 111 6.75 -22.77 31.85
C ILE A 111 7.60 -23.47 32.91
N ASN A 112 6.98 -23.90 34.01
CA ASN A 112 7.66 -24.49 35.15
C ASN A 112 8.06 -25.96 34.92
N GLY A 113 7.28 -26.67 34.10
CA GLY A 113 7.36 -28.09 33.87
C GLY A 113 6.41 -28.88 34.78
N ALA A 114 5.67 -29.81 34.18
CA ALA A 114 4.80 -30.77 34.89
C ALA A 114 4.60 -32.01 34.03
N GLN A 115 4.15 -33.11 34.65
CA GLN A 115 3.80 -34.32 33.93
C GLN A 115 2.40 -34.18 33.30
N ASP A 116 2.25 -34.65 32.05
CA ASP A 116 0.96 -34.84 31.41
C ASP A 116 0.25 -36.11 31.95
N LEU A 117 -0.94 -36.40 31.44
CA LEU A 117 -1.70 -37.59 31.86
C LEU A 117 -1.05 -38.91 31.44
N ALA A 118 -0.14 -38.87 30.44
CA ALA A 118 0.64 -40.04 30.03
C ALA A 118 1.96 -40.19 30.81
N GLY A 119 2.27 -39.28 31.73
CA GLY A 119 3.50 -39.28 32.55
C GLY A 119 4.71 -38.63 31.85
N ASN A 120 4.55 -37.99 30.69
CA ASN A 120 5.63 -37.26 30.05
C ASN A 120 5.85 -35.92 30.75
N PHE A 121 7.12 -35.54 30.94
CA PHE A 121 7.46 -34.24 31.50
C PHE A 121 7.40 -33.18 30.38
N VAL A 122 6.50 -32.22 30.51
CA VAL A 122 6.20 -31.17 29.52
C VAL A 122 6.68 -29.83 30.03
N LYS A 123 7.52 -29.15 29.23
CA LYS A 123 8.08 -27.83 29.57
C LYS A 123 8.58 -27.11 28.32
N PHE A 124 8.47 -25.79 28.25
CA PHE A 124 9.23 -25.00 27.30
C PHE A 124 10.70 -24.93 27.74
N ALA A 125 11.51 -25.75 27.12
CA ALA A 125 12.92 -25.89 27.48
C ALA A 125 13.80 -26.21 26.26
N PRO A 126 13.83 -25.28 25.24
CA PRO A 126 14.74 -25.46 24.11
C PRO A 126 16.17 -25.54 24.61
N THR A 127 16.90 -26.52 24.10
CA THR A 127 18.31 -26.75 24.43
C THR A 127 19.18 -26.33 23.25
N LEU A 128 20.25 -25.59 23.55
CA LEU A 128 21.21 -25.18 22.52
C LEU A 128 21.82 -26.40 21.81
N LYS A 129 22.03 -26.28 20.52
CA LYS A 129 22.69 -27.33 19.70
C LYS A 129 24.09 -27.64 20.21
N SER A 130 24.82 -26.65 20.71
CA SER A 130 26.11 -26.82 21.40
C SER A 130 26.04 -27.65 22.69
N ALA A 131 24.84 -27.79 23.27
CA ALA A 131 24.56 -28.62 24.44
C ALA A 131 23.76 -29.89 24.09
N GLY A 132 23.71 -30.27 22.80
CA GLY A 132 23.07 -31.50 22.33
C GLY A 132 21.58 -31.36 21.97
N GLY A 133 21.03 -30.14 21.95
CA GLY A 133 19.65 -29.85 21.54
C GLY A 133 19.50 -29.50 20.06
N ASN A 134 18.36 -28.89 19.72
CA ASN A 134 18.00 -28.51 18.33
C ASN A 134 18.05 -27.01 18.07
N PHE A 135 18.20 -26.17 19.12
CA PHE A 135 18.14 -24.73 19.03
C PHE A 135 19.52 -24.12 18.72
N ASP A 136 19.66 -23.42 17.59
CA ASP A 136 20.84 -22.60 17.27
C ASP A 136 20.44 -21.26 16.66
N PRO A 137 20.54 -20.15 17.41
CA PRO A 137 20.17 -18.83 16.90
C PRO A 137 21.04 -18.36 15.72
N ASN A 138 22.27 -18.87 15.55
CA ASN A 138 23.13 -18.54 14.43
C ASN A 138 22.68 -19.23 13.14
N GLU A 139 22.22 -20.47 13.21
CA GLU A 139 21.60 -21.18 12.08
C GLU A 139 20.30 -20.49 11.65
N TRP A 140 19.49 -20.03 12.59
CA TRP A 140 18.29 -19.26 12.28
C TRP A 140 18.64 -17.95 11.57
N ALA A 141 19.56 -17.17 12.12
CA ALA A 141 19.99 -15.92 11.52
C ALA A 141 20.60 -16.12 10.12
N GLN A 142 21.34 -17.22 9.89
CA GLN A 142 21.84 -17.56 8.57
C GLN A 142 20.71 -17.88 7.59
N LEU A 143 19.72 -18.68 8.01
CA LEU A 143 18.53 -18.95 7.20
C LEU A 143 17.81 -17.67 6.78
N PHE A 144 17.72 -16.68 7.68
CA PHE A 144 17.10 -15.39 7.36
C PHE A 144 17.89 -14.61 6.29
N VAL A 145 19.23 -14.64 6.37
CA VAL A 145 20.08 -14.07 5.32
C VAL A 145 19.89 -14.81 3.99
N ASP A 146 19.87 -16.14 4.03
CA ASP A 146 19.71 -16.98 2.84
C ASP A 146 18.32 -16.79 2.19
N ALA A 147 17.31 -16.48 3.00
CA ALA A 147 15.98 -16.08 2.56
C ALA A 147 15.91 -14.66 1.99
N GLY A 148 16.99 -13.86 2.12
CA GLY A 148 17.06 -12.49 1.62
C GLY A 148 16.50 -11.43 2.58
N ALA A 149 16.23 -11.75 3.84
CA ALA A 149 15.78 -10.76 4.81
C ALA A 149 16.83 -9.65 5.04
N ARG A 150 16.38 -8.45 5.35
CA ARG A 150 17.19 -7.29 5.73
C ARG A 150 17.00 -6.91 7.19
N PHE A 151 15.94 -7.36 7.80
CA PHE A 151 15.68 -7.26 9.23
C PHE A 151 15.03 -8.55 9.72
N ALA A 152 15.25 -8.88 10.97
CA ALA A 152 14.66 -10.06 11.57
C ALA A 152 14.57 -9.92 13.10
N GLY A 153 13.72 -10.74 13.74
CA GLY A 153 13.67 -10.77 15.18
C GLY A 153 12.57 -11.61 15.79
N PRO A 154 12.63 -11.80 17.12
CA PRO A 154 11.66 -12.61 17.87
C PRO A 154 10.37 -11.84 18.17
N VAL A 155 9.29 -12.58 18.36
CA VAL A 155 8.25 -12.18 19.29
C VAL A 155 8.87 -12.35 20.70
N ALA A 156 9.28 -11.24 21.31
CA ALA A 156 9.98 -11.27 22.59
C ALA A 156 9.03 -11.48 23.78
N GLU A 157 7.78 -11.09 23.63
CA GLU A 157 6.68 -11.43 24.53
C GLU A 157 5.38 -11.45 23.75
N HIS A 158 4.66 -12.56 23.81
CA HIS A 158 3.31 -12.69 23.26
C HIS A 158 2.26 -12.28 24.32
N HIS A 159 0.98 -12.36 23.98
CA HIS A 159 -0.13 -12.11 24.92
C HIS A 159 -0.11 -13.04 26.14
N ASP A 160 0.65 -14.13 26.11
CA ASP A 160 0.79 -15.08 27.22
C ASP A 160 1.57 -14.54 28.43
N GLY A 161 2.23 -13.38 28.28
CA GLY A 161 2.92 -12.68 29.37
C GLY A 161 4.30 -13.24 29.73
N PHE A 162 4.85 -14.18 28.91
CA PHE A 162 6.16 -14.77 29.16
C PHE A 162 7.25 -13.99 28.41
N SER A 163 8.14 -13.34 29.17
CA SER A 163 9.24 -12.51 28.61
C SER A 163 10.42 -13.38 28.17
N MET A 164 10.89 -13.21 26.93
CA MET A 164 11.99 -13.98 26.33
C MET A 164 13.38 -13.42 26.70
N TRP A 165 13.48 -12.50 27.66
CA TRP A 165 14.72 -11.86 28.12
C TRP A 165 14.86 -11.96 29.65
N ASP A 166 16.02 -11.60 30.17
CA ASP A 166 16.30 -11.49 31.61
C ASP A 166 15.62 -10.25 32.20
N SER A 167 14.28 -10.31 32.32
CA SER A 167 13.48 -9.20 32.85
C SER A 167 13.67 -9.04 34.35
N GLN A 168 13.80 -7.78 34.80
CA GLN A 168 13.86 -7.42 36.22
C GLN A 168 12.47 -6.96 36.73
N VAL A 169 11.52 -6.74 35.82
CA VAL A 169 10.16 -6.33 36.16
C VAL A 169 9.15 -7.47 36.04
N ASN A 170 9.53 -8.57 35.39
CA ASN A 170 8.71 -9.78 35.23
C ASN A 170 9.52 -11.04 35.55
N GLU A 171 9.22 -11.70 36.62
CA GLU A 171 9.83 -12.98 37.02
C GLU A 171 9.46 -14.15 36.09
N TRP A 172 8.37 -14.02 35.31
CA TRP A 172 7.98 -14.99 34.27
C TRP A 172 8.77 -14.76 33.00
N ASN A 173 10.06 -15.04 33.06
CA ASN A 173 10.99 -14.82 31.96
C ASN A 173 11.86 -16.05 31.69
N SER A 174 12.46 -16.07 30.49
CA SER A 174 13.18 -17.22 29.96
C SER A 174 14.49 -17.54 30.69
N VAL A 175 15.01 -16.65 31.52
CA VAL A 175 16.21 -16.85 32.34
C VAL A 175 15.83 -17.47 33.70
N ASN A 176 14.85 -16.90 34.37
CA ASN A 176 14.46 -17.34 35.70
C ASN A 176 13.55 -18.59 35.68
N LYS A 177 12.83 -18.80 34.57
CA LYS A 177 11.89 -19.91 34.38
C LYS A 177 12.08 -20.48 32.96
N GLY A 178 11.41 -21.59 32.66
CA GLY A 178 11.53 -22.20 31.31
C GLY A 178 12.94 -22.69 30.99
N PRO A 179 13.58 -22.24 29.91
CA PRO A 179 14.84 -22.77 29.39
C PRO A 179 16.09 -22.37 30.19
N GLY A 180 16.03 -21.35 31.03
CA GLY A 180 17.22 -20.78 31.67
C GLY A 180 18.17 -20.04 30.73
N LEU A 181 17.65 -19.51 29.63
CA LEU A 181 18.40 -18.83 28.58
C LEU A 181 17.86 -17.41 28.36
N ASN A 182 18.74 -16.43 28.18
CA ASN A 182 18.34 -15.11 27.70
C ASN A 182 18.13 -15.16 26.17
N LEU A 183 16.94 -15.56 25.74
CA LEU A 183 16.62 -15.85 24.34
C LEU A 183 16.69 -14.59 23.48
N LEU A 184 16.20 -13.44 23.97
CA LEU A 184 16.29 -12.17 23.26
C LEU A 184 17.75 -11.77 23.02
N GLN A 185 18.63 -11.94 24.00
CA GLN A 185 20.05 -11.63 23.83
C GLN A 185 20.72 -12.54 22.80
N LEU A 186 20.41 -13.83 22.83
CA LEU A 186 20.95 -14.81 21.88
C LEU A 186 20.54 -14.45 20.44
N PHE A 187 19.28 -14.14 20.19
CA PHE A 187 18.79 -13.73 18.88
C PHE A 187 19.35 -12.36 18.46
N SER A 188 19.38 -11.37 19.36
CA SER A 188 19.94 -10.05 19.07
C SER A 188 21.39 -10.13 18.62
N THR A 189 22.17 -10.97 19.30
CA THR A 189 23.59 -11.20 18.96
C THR A 189 23.72 -11.88 17.60
N ALA A 190 23.01 -12.98 17.38
CA ALA A 190 23.09 -13.76 16.14
C ALA A 190 22.61 -12.96 14.90
N ILE A 191 21.49 -12.24 15.03
CA ILE A 191 20.89 -11.44 13.93
C ILE A 191 21.85 -10.31 13.54
N ARG A 192 22.37 -9.56 14.52
CA ARG A 192 23.32 -8.47 14.27
C ARG A 192 24.64 -8.96 13.70
N ALA A 193 25.14 -10.11 14.16
CA ALA A 193 26.36 -10.73 13.63
C ALA A 193 26.25 -11.08 12.14
N LYS A 194 25.04 -11.24 11.62
CA LYS A 194 24.75 -11.46 10.20
C LYS A 194 24.49 -10.16 9.42
N GLY A 195 24.62 -9.00 10.05
CA GLY A 195 24.39 -7.69 9.42
C GLY A 195 22.91 -7.33 9.21
N LEU A 196 21.99 -8.08 9.82
CA LEU A 196 20.57 -7.78 9.77
C LEU A 196 20.20 -6.71 10.80
N LYS A 197 19.22 -5.87 10.47
CA LYS A 197 18.58 -4.98 11.43
C LYS A 197 17.71 -5.81 12.39
N LEU A 198 17.76 -5.45 13.69
CA LEU A 198 17.02 -6.19 14.72
C LEU A 198 15.59 -5.66 14.84
N LEU A 199 14.62 -6.53 14.64
CA LEU A 199 13.23 -6.33 15.02
C LEU A 199 12.97 -7.01 16.37
N VAL A 200 12.18 -6.36 17.23
CA VAL A 200 11.60 -6.99 18.43
C VAL A 200 10.11 -6.75 18.42
N ALA A 201 9.33 -7.83 18.46
CA ALA A 201 7.87 -7.76 18.49
C ALA A 201 7.35 -7.96 19.92
N MET A 202 6.40 -7.09 20.31
CA MET A 202 5.79 -7.06 21.64
C MET A 202 4.27 -7.06 21.54
N HIS A 203 3.63 -8.01 22.21
CA HIS A 203 2.17 -8.22 22.15
C HIS A 203 1.49 -8.01 23.53
N HIS A 204 2.20 -7.48 24.53
CA HIS A 204 1.72 -7.45 25.92
C HIS A 204 0.43 -6.64 26.11
N ALA A 205 0.12 -5.69 25.24
CA ALA A 205 -1.07 -4.83 25.37
C ALA A 205 -2.37 -5.63 25.52
N TYR A 206 -2.53 -6.74 24.83
CA TYR A 206 -3.73 -7.57 24.94
C TYR A 206 -3.70 -8.55 26.12
N ASN A 207 -2.55 -8.84 26.73
CA ASN A 207 -2.44 -9.74 27.87
C ASN A 207 -3.48 -9.40 28.96
N PHE A 208 -3.52 -8.14 29.42
CA PHE A 208 -4.42 -7.69 30.47
C PHE A 208 -5.72 -7.05 29.95
N ASN A 209 -5.85 -6.88 28.64
CA ASN A 209 -7.02 -6.27 28.00
C ASN A 209 -7.94 -7.32 27.32
N GLY A 210 -7.96 -8.56 27.83
CA GLY A 210 -8.90 -9.58 27.39
C GLY A 210 -8.33 -10.95 27.04
N TYR A 211 -7.00 -11.11 26.90
CA TYR A 211 -6.43 -12.41 26.53
C TYR A 211 -6.78 -13.51 27.52
N TYR A 212 -6.64 -13.25 28.81
CA TYR A 212 -6.94 -14.23 29.87
C TYR A 212 -8.33 -14.08 30.50
N GLU A 213 -9.34 -13.60 29.75
CA GLU A 213 -10.70 -13.41 30.27
C GLU A 213 -11.38 -14.70 30.78
N TYR A 214 -10.93 -15.88 30.31
CA TYR A 214 -11.44 -17.18 30.75
C TYR A 214 -10.60 -17.84 31.86
N ALA A 215 -9.43 -17.29 32.14
CA ALA A 215 -8.56 -17.84 33.20
C ALA A 215 -9.14 -17.51 34.59
N PRO A 216 -8.99 -18.40 35.57
CA PRO A 216 -9.46 -18.12 36.92
C PRO A 216 -8.69 -16.95 37.55
N ALA A 217 -9.37 -16.23 38.46
CA ALA A 217 -8.73 -15.14 39.19
C ALA A 217 -7.58 -15.71 40.05
N GLN A 218 -6.43 -15.06 39.94
CA GLN A 218 -5.23 -15.47 40.69
C GLN A 218 -5.15 -14.72 42.02
N THR A 219 -4.68 -15.44 43.06
CA THR A 219 -4.40 -14.83 44.38
C THR A 219 -2.91 -14.51 44.55
N ASP A 220 -2.04 -15.32 43.97
CA ASP A 220 -0.59 -15.11 43.97
C ASP A 220 -0.22 -13.89 43.13
N PRO A 221 0.47 -12.88 43.71
CA PRO A 221 0.89 -11.68 42.98
C PRO A 221 1.76 -11.97 41.73
N SER A 222 2.58 -13.01 41.77
CA SER A 222 3.42 -13.44 40.65
C SER A 222 2.55 -13.97 39.50
N LEU A 223 1.56 -14.83 39.81
CA LEU A 223 0.63 -15.32 38.79
C LEU A 223 -0.28 -14.21 38.26
N LYS A 224 -0.68 -13.23 39.06
CA LYS A 224 -1.42 -12.05 38.58
C LYS A 224 -0.65 -11.35 37.50
N LYS A 225 0.67 -11.21 37.63
CA LYS A 225 1.54 -10.57 36.62
C LYS A 225 1.58 -11.37 35.31
N LEU A 226 1.66 -12.69 35.36
CA LEU A 226 1.62 -13.54 34.16
C LEU A 226 0.26 -13.45 33.46
N TYR A 227 -0.83 -13.47 34.22
CA TYR A 227 -2.20 -13.56 33.69
C TYR A 227 -2.87 -12.18 33.48
N GLY A 228 -2.14 -11.08 33.57
CA GLY A 228 -2.70 -9.75 33.31
C GLY A 228 -3.75 -9.32 34.34
N GLN A 229 -3.57 -9.65 35.64
CA GLN A 229 -4.57 -9.45 36.69
C GLN A 229 -4.09 -8.51 37.81
N LEU A 230 -3.10 -7.67 37.55
CA LEU A 230 -2.60 -6.69 38.53
C LEU A 230 -3.56 -5.46 38.69
N GLY A 231 -4.44 -5.24 37.73
CA GLY A 231 -5.29 -4.06 37.61
C GLY A 231 -4.71 -2.99 36.69
N SER A 232 -5.58 -2.20 36.07
CA SER A 232 -5.26 -1.37 34.92
C SER A 232 -4.03 -0.47 35.12
N ALA A 233 -3.93 0.29 36.20
CA ALA A 233 -2.79 1.18 36.41
C ALA A 233 -1.45 0.44 36.55
N ALA A 234 -1.41 -0.70 37.27
CA ALA A 234 -0.19 -1.50 37.43
C ALA A 234 0.20 -2.20 36.11
N GLU A 235 -0.78 -2.66 35.34
CA GLU A 235 -0.53 -3.29 34.03
C GLU A 235 -0.03 -2.29 32.98
N ASN A 236 -0.59 -1.08 32.93
CA ASN A 236 -0.11 -0.03 32.06
C ASN A 236 1.34 0.37 32.40
N GLN A 237 1.68 0.44 33.68
CA GLN A 237 3.06 0.69 34.10
C GLN A 237 3.97 -0.47 33.73
N LEU A 238 3.56 -1.72 33.98
CA LEU A 238 4.32 -2.91 33.62
C LEU A 238 4.56 -3.03 32.11
N TRP A 239 3.55 -2.66 31.30
CA TRP A 239 3.67 -2.60 29.85
C TRP A 239 4.81 -1.66 29.43
N TYR A 240 4.83 -0.45 29.98
CA TYR A 240 5.89 0.52 29.70
C TYR A 240 7.26 0.07 30.21
N ASP A 241 7.32 -0.47 31.43
CA ASP A 241 8.59 -0.93 32.05
C ASP A 241 9.23 -2.07 31.24
N LYS A 242 8.43 -3.01 30.73
CA LYS A 242 8.89 -4.09 29.84
C LYS A 242 9.45 -3.54 28.52
N LEU A 243 8.76 -2.59 27.90
CA LEU A 243 9.26 -1.92 26.68
C LEU A 243 10.57 -1.20 26.93
N LYS A 244 10.67 -0.49 28.05
CA LYS A 244 11.89 0.18 28.47
C LYS A 244 13.06 -0.79 28.62
N GLU A 245 12.85 -1.95 29.27
CA GLU A 245 13.89 -2.99 29.37
C GLU A 245 14.33 -3.50 27.99
N VAL A 246 13.41 -3.77 27.09
CA VAL A 246 13.70 -4.26 25.73
C VAL A 246 14.50 -3.20 24.97
N ILE A 247 14.10 -1.93 25.04
CA ILE A 247 14.81 -0.82 24.41
C ILE A 247 16.26 -0.73 24.94
N ASP A 248 16.45 -0.73 26.25
CA ASP A 248 17.75 -0.59 26.88
C ASP A 248 18.68 -1.77 26.60
N ARG A 249 18.16 -3.00 26.62
CA ARG A 249 18.93 -4.24 26.52
C ARG A 249 19.21 -4.69 25.09
N ALA A 250 18.19 -4.63 24.23
CA ALA A 250 18.29 -5.10 22.85
C ALA A 250 18.58 -3.98 21.84
N GLN A 251 18.26 -2.73 22.17
CA GLN A 251 18.40 -1.56 21.28
C GLN A 251 17.83 -1.84 19.87
N PRO A 252 16.55 -2.24 19.72
CA PRO A 252 15.99 -2.67 18.46
C PRO A 252 16.02 -1.56 17.40
N ASP A 253 16.22 -1.94 16.13
CA ASP A 253 16.06 -1.02 14.99
C ASP A 253 14.59 -0.88 14.60
N ILE A 254 13.78 -1.92 14.87
CA ILE A 254 12.33 -1.92 14.68
C ILE A 254 11.70 -2.45 15.97
N LEU A 255 10.78 -1.69 16.56
CA LEU A 255 9.96 -2.14 17.66
C LEU A 255 8.53 -2.29 17.17
N TRP A 256 8.14 -3.55 16.97
CA TRP A 256 6.84 -3.91 16.41
C TRP A 256 5.83 -4.12 17.55
N GLN A 257 4.66 -3.51 17.42
CA GLN A 257 3.56 -3.61 18.37
C GLN A 257 2.35 -4.26 17.72
N ASP A 258 1.73 -5.18 18.44
CA ASP A 258 0.46 -5.77 18.03
C ASP A 258 -0.73 -4.87 18.45
N PHE A 259 -1.95 -5.33 18.16
CA PHE A 259 -3.20 -4.61 18.46
C PHE A 259 -3.45 -4.43 19.97
N LYS A 260 -4.44 -3.59 20.31
CA LYS A 260 -4.84 -3.16 21.66
C LYS A 260 -3.98 -2.09 22.29
N LEU A 261 -3.18 -1.37 21.51
CA LEU A 261 -2.54 -0.16 22.01
C LEU A 261 -3.56 0.95 22.33
N ASP A 262 -4.74 0.92 21.70
CA ASP A 262 -5.86 1.82 22.01
C ASP A 262 -6.38 1.67 23.45
N ALA A 263 -6.17 0.50 24.06
CA ALA A 263 -6.52 0.22 25.45
C ALA A 263 -5.41 0.55 26.47
N ILE A 264 -4.21 0.89 26.01
CA ILE A 264 -3.12 1.39 26.85
C ILE A 264 -3.32 2.89 27.12
N ASP A 265 -3.05 3.31 28.36
CA ASP A 265 -3.10 4.72 28.74
C ASP A 265 -2.25 5.58 27.78
N GLU A 266 -2.82 6.66 27.25
CA GLU A 266 -2.14 7.54 26.29
C GLU A 266 -0.80 8.04 26.83
N THR A 267 -0.74 8.37 28.12
CA THR A 267 0.50 8.78 28.78
C THR A 267 1.59 7.71 28.63
N GLN A 268 1.26 6.44 28.76
CA GLN A 268 2.26 5.38 28.64
C GLN A 268 2.68 5.15 27.19
N ARG A 269 1.77 5.29 26.23
CA ARG A 269 2.12 5.23 24.80
C ARG A 269 3.08 6.36 24.41
N LEU A 270 2.83 7.57 24.89
CA LEU A 270 3.68 8.73 24.65
C LEU A 270 5.03 8.61 25.37
N ASN A 271 5.05 8.08 26.62
CA ASN A 271 6.27 7.79 27.34
C ASN A 271 7.13 6.76 26.58
N PHE A 272 6.51 5.72 26.05
CA PHE A 272 7.19 4.70 25.23
C PHE A 272 7.82 5.32 23.99
N LEU A 273 7.06 6.04 23.17
CA LEU A 273 7.56 6.62 21.91
C LEU A 273 8.69 7.63 22.17
N SER A 274 8.47 8.56 23.10
CA SER A 274 9.49 9.56 23.43
C SER A 274 10.75 8.91 23.98
N TYR A 275 10.62 7.89 24.84
CA TYR A 275 11.78 7.15 25.37
C TYR A 275 12.54 6.44 24.24
N TYR A 276 11.84 5.70 23.37
CA TYR A 276 12.47 4.96 22.29
C TYR A 276 13.20 5.86 21.31
N TYR A 277 12.60 6.97 20.90
CA TYR A 277 13.23 7.91 19.98
C TYR A 277 14.42 8.65 20.59
N ASN A 278 14.35 9.00 21.89
CA ASN A 278 15.48 9.58 22.61
C ASN A 278 16.66 8.59 22.74
N GLN A 279 16.37 7.31 23.02
CA GLN A 279 17.40 6.29 23.04
C GLN A 279 18.03 6.09 21.65
N ALA A 280 17.22 6.06 20.58
CA ALA A 280 17.69 5.99 19.21
C ALA A 280 18.63 7.14 18.86
N ASN A 281 18.28 8.37 19.25
CA ASN A 281 19.15 9.55 19.12
C ASN A 281 20.49 9.36 19.85
N SER A 282 20.46 8.82 21.08
CA SER A 282 21.67 8.53 21.85
C SER A 282 22.57 7.48 21.19
N TRP A 283 22.00 6.54 20.46
CA TRP A 283 22.72 5.51 19.69
C TRP A 283 23.20 6.03 18.32
N GLY A 284 22.76 7.21 17.88
CA GLY A 284 23.01 7.74 16.54
C GLY A 284 22.35 6.87 15.45
N ARG A 285 21.15 6.35 15.70
CA ARG A 285 20.44 5.45 14.79
C ARG A 285 19.03 5.93 14.52
N GLU A 286 18.57 5.75 13.28
CA GLU A 286 17.18 5.86 12.90
C GLU A 286 16.47 4.53 13.20
N VAL A 287 15.31 4.61 13.83
CA VAL A 287 14.50 3.46 14.25
C VAL A 287 13.09 3.53 13.69
N VAL A 288 12.34 2.45 13.83
CA VAL A 288 10.94 2.35 13.40
C VAL A 288 10.10 1.79 14.55
N ALA A 289 9.02 2.47 14.89
CA ALA A 289 7.91 1.90 15.65
C ALA A 289 6.78 1.54 14.70
N THR A 290 6.16 0.37 14.90
CA THR A 290 4.99 -0.04 14.10
C THR A 290 3.76 -0.20 14.97
N TYR A 291 2.58 -0.13 14.36
CA TYR A 291 1.31 -0.24 15.09
C TYR A 291 0.18 -0.76 14.21
N LYS A 292 -0.83 -1.34 14.86
CA LYS A 292 -2.12 -1.70 14.25
C LYS A 292 -3.24 -0.77 14.71
N ASP A 293 -3.18 -0.26 15.93
CA ASP A 293 -4.11 0.71 16.52
C ASP A 293 -3.40 1.57 17.58
N GLY A 294 -4.09 2.53 18.18
CA GLY A 294 -3.65 3.33 19.33
C GLY A 294 -2.51 4.33 19.08
N LEU A 295 -1.80 4.25 17.97
CA LEU A 295 -0.79 5.22 17.51
C LEU A 295 -1.25 5.88 16.20
N ASN A 296 -0.38 6.64 15.54
CA ASN A 296 -0.73 7.31 14.29
C ASN A 296 0.41 7.25 13.26
N SER A 297 0.09 7.53 11.99
CA SER A 297 1.01 7.37 10.85
C SER A 297 1.96 8.56 10.62
N LYS A 298 2.01 9.55 11.50
CA LYS A 298 2.95 10.67 11.35
C LYS A 298 4.34 10.30 11.84
N GLY A 299 4.45 9.63 13.00
CA GLY A 299 5.69 9.18 13.60
C GLY A 299 5.94 7.68 13.50
N GLU A 300 4.92 6.89 13.17
CA GLU A 300 4.94 5.42 13.21
C GLU A 300 4.46 4.80 11.89
N VAL A 301 4.84 3.54 11.66
CA VAL A 301 4.47 2.76 10.46
C VAL A 301 3.25 1.90 10.75
N PHE A 302 2.18 2.09 9.98
CA PHE A 302 0.99 1.24 10.07
C PHE A 302 1.28 -0.16 9.53
N ASP A 303 0.80 -1.18 10.23
CA ASP A 303 0.92 -2.59 9.88
C ASP A 303 -0.44 -3.18 9.48
N TYR A 304 -0.50 -3.72 8.25
CA TYR A 304 -1.67 -4.46 7.74
C TYR A 304 -1.51 -5.94 8.04
N GLU A 305 -2.28 -6.49 8.97
CA GLU A 305 -2.22 -7.92 9.25
C GLU A 305 -2.71 -8.76 8.08
N ARG A 306 -1.84 -9.66 7.57
CA ARG A 306 -2.15 -10.59 6.47
C ARG A 306 -2.84 -9.92 5.28
N GLY A 307 -2.24 -8.89 4.73
CA GLY A 307 -2.89 -8.19 3.64
C GLY A 307 -2.13 -6.99 3.11
N GLY A 308 -2.85 -5.92 2.88
CA GLY A 308 -2.32 -4.66 2.37
C GLY A 308 -3.36 -3.88 1.58
N PRO A 309 -3.06 -2.65 1.18
CA PRO A 309 -3.96 -1.84 0.38
C PRO A 309 -4.20 -2.43 -1.02
N ALA A 310 -5.31 -2.04 -1.63
CA ALA A 310 -5.65 -2.46 -3.00
C ALA A 310 -4.76 -1.79 -4.04
N ASP A 311 -4.25 -0.59 -3.76
CA ASP A 311 -3.45 0.23 -4.67
C ASP A 311 -2.25 0.84 -3.93
N ILE A 312 -1.41 1.62 -4.63
CA ILE A 312 -0.31 2.37 -4.03
C ILE A 312 -0.85 3.27 -2.92
N THR A 313 -0.25 3.16 -1.75
CA THR A 313 -0.71 3.88 -0.57
C THR A 313 0.44 4.62 0.10
N THR A 314 0.14 5.81 0.62
CA THR A 314 1.01 6.64 1.45
C THR A 314 0.26 7.00 2.74
N PRO A 315 0.97 7.13 3.86
CA PRO A 315 2.41 7.00 4.06
C PRO A 315 2.91 5.55 3.86
N TYR A 316 4.23 5.35 3.95
CA TYR A 316 4.88 4.03 3.85
C TYR A 316 4.33 3.09 4.93
N TRP A 317 4.16 1.81 4.60
CA TRP A 317 3.48 0.84 5.46
C TRP A 317 4.23 -0.50 5.53
N LEU A 318 3.84 -1.33 6.46
CA LEU A 318 4.29 -2.70 6.64
C LEU A 318 3.10 -3.64 6.54
N THR A 319 3.33 -4.89 6.19
CA THR A 319 2.41 -5.99 6.46
C THR A 319 3.15 -7.10 7.19
N ASP A 320 2.58 -7.56 8.30
CA ASP A 320 2.94 -8.86 8.83
C ASP A 320 2.10 -9.94 8.17
N ASP A 321 2.73 -11.04 7.77
CA ASP A 321 2.06 -12.21 7.19
C ASP A 321 2.75 -13.48 7.69
N SER A 322 2.10 -14.62 7.56
CA SER A 322 2.67 -15.89 7.99
C SER A 322 2.82 -16.85 6.82
N ILE A 323 3.92 -17.60 6.84
CA ILE A 323 4.13 -18.76 5.97
C ILE A 323 3.08 -19.85 6.20
N SER A 324 2.47 -19.86 7.37
CA SER A 324 1.39 -20.76 7.74
C SER A 324 0.02 -20.19 7.41
N SER A 325 -0.86 -21.04 6.90
CA SER A 325 -2.23 -20.67 6.51
C SER A 325 -3.24 -20.63 7.67
N SER A 326 -2.91 -21.15 8.85
CA SER A 326 -3.89 -21.38 9.92
C SER A 326 -3.48 -20.86 11.31
N SER A 327 -2.20 -20.76 11.61
CA SER A 327 -1.69 -20.34 12.91
C SER A 327 -0.42 -19.52 12.76
N TRP A 328 -0.13 -18.62 13.69
CA TRP A 328 1.14 -17.89 13.73
C TRP A 328 2.25 -18.74 14.37
N CYS A 329 1.92 -19.63 15.34
CA CYS A 329 2.88 -20.55 15.92
C CYS A 329 2.76 -21.96 15.32
N TYR A 330 3.73 -22.81 15.63
CA TYR A 330 3.71 -24.21 15.21
C TYR A 330 2.55 -24.99 15.85
N THR A 331 1.81 -25.71 15.03
CA THR A 331 0.84 -26.72 15.44
C THR A 331 1.05 -27.98 14.62
N GLN A 332 0.71 -29.14 15.19
CA GLN A 332 0.81 -30.41 14.49
C GLN A 332 -0.14 -30.44 13.28
N GLY A 333 0.39 -30.77 12.11
CA GLY A 333 -0.39 -30.78 10.87
C GLY A 333 -0.66 -29.42 10.24
N ILE A 334 0.07 -28.37 10.66
CA ILE A 334 -0.06 -27.02 10.13
C ILE A 334 0.19 -26.99 8.61
N GLY A 335 -0.69 -26.29 7.86
CA GLY A 335 -0.53 -26.08 6.43
C GLY A 335 0.31 -24.83 6.11
N TYR A 336 1.02 -24.87 4.99
CA TYR A 336 1.86 -23.77 4.52
C TYR A 336 1.43 -23.27 3.16
N TYR A 337 1.60 -21.98 2.91
CA TYR A 337 1.49 -21.41 1.57
C TYR A 337 2.68 -21.84 0.71
N SER A 338 2.47 -21.93 -0.60
CA SER A 338 3.54 -22.23 -1.56
C SER A 338 4.51 -21.06 -1.71
N ILE A 339 5.73 -21.36 -2.20
CA ILE A 339 6.72 -20.34 -2.58
C ILE A 339 6.10 -19.30 -3.49
N GLN A 340 5.35 -19.73 -4.51
CA GLN A 340 4.73 -18.84 -5.48
C GLN A 340 3.71 -17.90 -4.85
N GLN A 341 2.83 -18.39 -3.96
CA GLN A 341 1.85 -17.56 -3.26
C GLN A 341 2.54 -16.46 -2.43
N MET A 342 3.53 -16.85 -1.61
CA MET A 342 4.23 -15.90 -0.74
C MET A 342 5.06 -14.90 -1.53
N LEU A 343 5.81 -15.36 -2.55
CA LEU A 343 6.65 -14.49 -3.37
C LEU A 343 5.82 -13.48 -4.18
N HIS A 344 4.73 -13.92 -4.83
CA HIS A 344 3.88 -13.04 -5.64
C HIS A 344 3.18 -12.01 -4.76
N SER A 345 2.72 -12.42 -3.58
CA SER A 345 2.14 -11.54 -2.59
C SER A 345 3.15 -10.51 -2.07
N PHE A 346 4.40 -10.91 -1.86
CA PHE A 346 5.48 -10.00 -1.49
C PHE A 346 5.79 -8.98 -2.58
N ILE A 347 5.95 -9.42 -3.83
CA ILE A 347 6.19 -8.55 -4.99
C ILE A 347 5.06 -7.52 -5.14
N ASP A 348 3.81 -7.95 -4.95
CA ASP A 348 2.64 -7.07 -4.99
C ASP A 348 2.70 -5.97 -3.92
N ARG A 349 3.06 -6.32 -2.68
CA ARG A 349 3.18 -5.36 -1.57
C ARG A 349 4.28 -4.32 -1.81
N VAL A 350 5.43 -4.76 -2.32
CA VAL A 350 6.53 -3.86 -2.68
C VAL A 350 6.11 -2.88 -3.78
N SER A 351 5.38 -3.34 -4.79
CA SER A 351 4.87 -2.49 -5.87
C SER A 351 3.87 -1.44 -5.38
N LYS A 352 3.23 -1.66 -4.24
CA LYS A 352 2.24 -0.78 -3.60
C LYS A 352 2.81 0.10 -2.47
N ASN A 353 4.12 0.19 -2.38
CA ASN A 353 4.84 1.04 -1.43
C ASN A 353 4.89 0.49 0.01
N GLY A 354 4.99 -0.84 0.18
CA GLY A 354 5.06 -1.48 1.49
C GLY A 354 6.23 -2.44 1.66
N ASN A 355 6.51 -2.81 2.91
CA ASN A 355 7.40 -3.90 3.30
C ASN A 355 6.60 -5.14 3.70
N MET A 356 7.22 -6.32 3.63
CA MET A 356 6.69 -7.54 4.22
C MET A 356 7.53 -7.99 5.41
N LEU A 357 6.87 -8.29 6.52
CA LEU A 357 7.39 -9.00 7.68
C LEU A 357 6.80 -10.42 7.70
N LEU A 358 7.60 -11.42 7.33
CA LEU A 358 7.12 -12.79 7.18
C LEU A 358 7.35 -13.60 8.46
N ASN A 359 6.29 -14.11 9.04
CA ASN A 359 6.34 -14.99 10.20
C ASN A 359 6.69 -16.43 9.83
N ILE A 360 7.53 -17.04 10.64
CA ILE A 360 7.72 -18.48 10.69
C ILE A 360 7.27 -19.04 12.04
N ALA A 361 6.99 -20.33 12.06
CA ALA A 361 6.42 -21.05 13.20
C ALA A 361 7.34 -22.22 13.63
N PRO A 362 8.43 -21.99 14.38
CA PRO A 362 9.32 -23.04 14.85
C PRO A 362 8.66 -23.94 15.92
N MET A 363 9.10 -25.19 15.98
CA MET A 363 8.73 -26.14 17.04
C MET A 363 9.31 -25.67 18.38
N ALA A 364 8.68 -26.07 19.49
CA ALA A 364 9.08 -25.65 20.84
C ALA A 364 10.55 -25.99 21.20
N ASP A 365 11.12 -27.02 20.60
CA ASP A 365 12.52 -27.43 20.78
C ASP A 365 13.56 -26.61 20.01
N GLY A 366 13.09 -25.65 19.18
CA GLY A 366 13.93 -24.82 18.33
C GLY A 366 14.13 -25.34 16.90
N THR A 367 13.48 -26.43 16.51
CA THR A 367 13.52 -26.94 15.15
C THR A 367 12.63 -26.07 14.22
N ILE A 368 13.18 -25.57 13.12
CA ILE A 368 12.39 -24.99 12.03
C ILE A 368 12.04 -26.12 11.06
N PRO A 369 10.75 -26.45 10.84
CA PRO A 369 10.32 -27.48 9.89
C PRO A 369 10.87 -27.27 8.48
N GLN A 370 11.26 -28.34 7.79
CA GLN A 370 11.89 -28.27 6.47
C GLN A 370 11.00 -27.56 5.45
N ALA A 371 9.69 -27.80 5.47
CA ALA A 371 8.75 -27.13 4.56
C ALA A 371 8.77 -25.59 4.68
N GLN A 372 8.98 -25.06 5.89
CA GLN A 372 9.15 -23.60 6.10
C GLN A 372 10.49 -23.11 5.54
N LYS A 373 11.57 -23.87 5.76
CA LYS A 373 12.89 -23.56 5.17
C LYS A 373 12.81 -23.52 3.65
N ASP A 374 12.12 -24.48 3.03
CA ASP A 374 11.98 -24.56 1.58
C ASP A 374 11.28 -23.32 1.00
N VAL A 375 10.23 -22.83 1.64
CA VAL A 375 9.54 -21.59 1.21
C VAL A 375 10.45 -20.37 1.38
N LEU A 376 11.13 -20.24 2.52
CA LEU A 376 12.09 -19.16 2.76
C LEU A 376 13.21 -19.14 1.73
N LEU A 377 13.85 -20.29 1.47
CA LEU A 377 14.94 -20.41 0.52
C LEU A 377 14.47 -20.19 -0.93
N GLY A 378 13.22 -20.56 -1.25
CA GLY A 378 12.61 -20.26 -2.55
C GLY A 378 12.41 -18.77 -2.78
N ILE A 379 12.01 -18.01 -1.75
CA ILE A 379 11.96 -16.54 -1.79
C ILE A 379 13.39 -16.00 -1.92
N GLY A 380 14.35 -16.54 -1.15
CA GLY A 380 15.75 -16.17 -1.17
C GLY A 380 16.42 -16.38 -2.54
N ASP A 381 16.10 -17.46 -3.25
CA ASP A 381 16.60 -17.69 -4.61
C ASP A 381 16.15 -16.57 -5.56
N HIS A 382 14.88 -16.18 -5.50
CA HIS A 382 14.38 -15.05 -6.29
C HIS A 382 15.08 -13.74 -5.94
N LEU A 383 15.20 -13.43 -4.66
CA LEU A 383 15.83 -12.19 -4.19
C LEU A 383 17.33 -12.12 -4.48
N LYS A 384 18.03 -13.25 -4.44
CA LYS A 384 19.44 -13.36 -4.82
C LYS A 384 19.66 -13.06 -6.30
N ARG A 385 18.74 -13.47 -7.17
CA ARG A 385 18.83 -13.30 -8.62
C ARG A 385 18.30 -11.96 -9.09
N PHE A 386 17.16 -11.52 -8.57
CA PHE A 386 16.37 -10.40 -9.07
C PHE A 386 16.20 -9.27 -8.04
N GLY A 387 16.98 -9.28 -6.98
CA GLY A 387 16.85 -8.32 -5.87
C GLY A 387 16.99 -6.84 -6.28
N GLU A 388 17.62 -6.54 -7.43
CA GLU A 388 17.68 -5.16 -7.94
C GLU A 388 16.30 -4.58 -8.29
N SER A 389 15.30 -5.42 -8.55
CA SER A 389 13.91 -5.02 -8.80
C SER A 389 13.08 -4.84 -7.52
N ILE A 390 13.66 -5.20 -6.37
CA ILE A 390 13.00 -5.22 -5.06
C ILE A 390 13.68 -4.24 -4.10
N TYR A 391 14.95 -4.51 -3.72
CA TYR A 391 15.67 -3.70 -2.73
C TYR A 391 15.99 -2.32 -3.28
N SER A 392 15.95 -1.32 -2.39
CA SER A 392 16.23 0.08 -2.74
C SER A 392 15.36 0.63 -3.88
N THR A 393 14.20 -0.01 -4.13
CA THR A 393 13.22 0.47 -5.11
C THR A 393 12.16 1.34 -4.44
N ARG A 394 11.36 2.00 -5.26
CA ARG A 394 10.16 2.75 -4.85
C ARG A 394 8.98 2.31 -5.71
N ALA A 395 7.77 2.53 -5.23
CA ALA A 395 6.59 2.39 -6.07
C ALA A 395 6.69 3.33 -7.28
N TRP A 396 6.16 2.89 -8.40
CA TRP A 396 5.99 3.74 -9.57
C TRP A 396 4.60 4.41 -9.54
N SER A 397 4.17 5.07 -10.61
CA SER A 397 2.85 5.71 -10.72
C SER A 397 1.70 4.70 -10.78
N VAL A 398 1.97 3.46 -11.18
CA VAL A 398 1.04 2.34 -11.25
C VAL A 398 1.69 1.13 -10.61
N TYR A 399 0.99 0.42 -9.70
CA TYR A 399 1.58 -0.74 -9.04
C TYR A 399 1.69 -1.98 -9.94
N GLY A 400 0.77 -2.09 -10.91
CA GLY A 400 0.75 -3.26 -11.78
C GLY A 400 -0.47 -3.36 -12.67
N GLU A 401 -0.50 -4.43 -13.46
CA GLU A 401 -1.63 -4.81 -14.31
C GLU A 401 -1.81 -6.33 -14.29
N GLY A 402 -2.94 -6.80 -14.80
CA GLY A 402 -3.28 -8.22 -14.89
C GLY A 402 -4.53 -8.60 -14.10
N PRO A 403 -4.99 -9.87 -14.25
CA PRO A 403 -6.26 -10.33 -13.70
C PRO A 403 -6.23 -10.56 -12.18
N THR A 404 -5.06 -10.90 -11.60
CA THR A 404 -4.99 -11.26 -10.18
C THR A 404 -4.89 -10.02 -9.30
N LYS A 405 -5.87 -9.84 -8.43
CA LYS A 405 -5.87 -8.79 -7.41
C LYS A 405 -5.44 -9.36 -6.07
N MET A 406 -4.56 -8.64 -5.40
CA MET A 406 -4.01 -9.01 -4.09
C MET A 406 -4.20 -7.82 -3.14
N GLY A 407 -4.42 -8.10 -1.85
CA GLY A 407 -4.70 -7.05 -0.87
C GLY A 407 -6.14 -6.55 -0.93
N GLY A 408 -6.36 -5.31 -0.51
CA GLY A 408 -7.69 -4.69 -0.35
C GLY A 408 -8.16 -4.69 1.09
N GLY A 409 -7.25 -4.79 2.05
CA GLY A 409 -7.48 -4.80 3.49
C GLY A 409 -6.60 -5.80 4.24
N ALA A 410 -6.84 -5.93 5.53
CA ALA A 410 -6.26 -6.97 6.37
C ALA A 410 -6.92 -8.34 6.13
N PHE A 411 -6.27 -9.42 6.54
CA PHE A 411 -6.75 -10.80 6.49
C PHE A 411 -7.09 -11.30 5.06
N THR A 412 -6.32 -10.87 4.07
CA THR A 412 -6.39 -11.41 2.71
C THR A 412 -5.32 -12.49 2.51
N ASN A 413 -5.72 -13.63 1.95
CA ASN A 413 -4.79 -14.74 1.75
C ASN A 413 -3.73 -14.42 0.67
N PRO A 414 -2.48 -14.84 0.86
CA PRO A 414 -1.48 -14.85 -0.19
C PRO A 414 -1.97 -15.59 -1.44
N THR A 415 -1.87 -14.94 -2.59
CA THR A 415 -2.41 -15.46 -3.84
C THR A 415 -1.30 -15.55 -4.90
N ALA A 416 -1.25 -16.65 -5.64
CA ALA A 416 -0.37 -16.77 -6.78
C ALA A 416 -0.97 -15.99 -7.98
N GLY A 417 -0.16 -15.14 -8.60
CA GLY A 417 -0.48 -14.52 -9.88
C GLY A 417 -0.18 -15.44 -11.06
N THR A 418 -0.42 -14.93 -12.25
CA THR A 418 -0.25 -15.63 -13.53
C THR A 418 0.77 -14.90 -14.42
N ALA A 419 1.10 -15.49 -15.56
CA ALA A 419 1.94 -14.85 -16.58
C ALA A 419 1.32 -13.58 -17.22
N GLN A 420 0.08 -13.28 -16.92
CA GLN A 420 -0.62 -12.05 -17.34
C GLN A 420 -0.51 -10.92 -16.30
N ASP A 421 -0.04 -11.26 -15.10
CA ASP A 421 0.10 -10.30 -14.01
C ASP A 421 1.49 -9.67 -14.02
N ILE A 422 1.55 -8.35 -14.01
CA ILE A 422 2.78 -7.57 -13.97
C ILE A 422 2.73 -6.67 -12.73
N ARG A 423 3.86 -6.53 -12.03
CA ARG A 423 4.03 -5.58 -10.94
C ARG A 423 5.19 -4.64 -11.23
N PHE A 424 5.00 -3.35 -10.95
CA PHE A 424 5.98 -2.33 -11.27
C PHE A 424 6.69 -1.80 -10.03
N THR A 425 8.00 -1.62 -10.14
CA THR A 425 8.83 -0.87 -9.21
C THR A 425 9.79 0.02 -10.01
N ARG A 426 10.33 1.06 -9.39
CA ARG A 426 11.37 1.90 -10.01
C ARG A 426 12.58 2.03 -9.10
N ASN A 427 13.75 2.33 -9.68
CA ASN A 427 14.91 2.72 -8.88
C ASN A 427 14.71 4.11 -8.25
N LYS A 428 15.57 4.47 -7.30
CA LYS A 428 15.51 5.78 -6.59
C LYS A 428 15.72 6.95 -7.53
N ASP A 429 16.61 6.82 -8.50
CA ASP A 429 16.92 7.87 -9.49
C ASP A 429 15.80 8.10 -10.50
N ASN A 430 14.76 7.29 -10.47
CA ASN A 430 13.61 7.36 -11.35
C ASN A 430 13.98 7.31 -12.84
N ASN A 431 14.98 6.50 -13.21
CA ASN A 431 15.42 6.29 -14.59
C ASN A 431 15.41 4.84 -15.05
N VAL A 432 15.02 3.90 -14.16
CA VAL A 432 14.80 2.50 -14.45
C VAL A 432 13.45 2.06 -13.90
N LEU A 433 12.62 1.49 -14.77
CA LEU A 433 11.37 0.83 -14.42
C LEU A 433 11.58 -0.69 -14.49
N TYR A 434 11.20 -1.39 -13.43
CA TYR A 434 11.14 -2.85 -13.42
C TYR A 434 9.70 -3.29 -13.62
N ALA A 435 9.49 -4.23 -14.55
CA ALA A 435 8.21 -4.91 -14.78
C ALA A 435 8.39 -6.39 -14.44
N THR A 436 7.90 -6.78 -13.26
CA THR A 436 7.97 -8.16 -12.77
C THR A 436 6.73 -8.92 -13.21
N VAL A 437 6.91 -9.90 -14.10
CA VAL A 437 5.87 -10.77 -14.63
C VAL A 437 5.74 -12.00 -13.73
N LEU A 438 4.54 -12.28 -13.23
CA LEU A 438 4.29 -13.34 -12.24
C LEU A 438 4.15 -14.75 -12.89
N GLY A 439 4.96 -15.01 -13.89
CA GLY A 439 5.04 -16.26 -14.64
C GLY A 439 5.64 -16.02 -16.03
N TRP A 440 6.00 -17.08 -16.75
CA TRP A 440 6.55 -16.91 -18.10
C TRP A 440 5.42 -16.67 -19.12
N PRO A 441 5.41 -15.51 -19.83
CA PRO A 441 4.30 -15.17 -20.73
C PRO A 441 4.43 -15.76 -22.15
N GLY A 442 5.45 -16.58 -22.44
CA GLY A 442 5.74 -17.09 -23.78
C GLY A 442 6.71 -16.17 -24.54
N SER A 443 6.66 -16.23 -25.88
CA SER A 443 7.60 -15.52 -26.77
C SER A 443 7.31 -14.02 -26.95
N SER A 444 6.24 -13.51 -26.37
CA SER A 444 5.85 -12.09 -26.46
C SER A 444 5.07 -11.65 -25.25
N LEU A 445 5.30 -10.42 -24.81
CA LEU A 445 4.56 -9.77 -23.73
C LEU A 445 4.11 -8.37 -24.18
N THR A 446 2.84 -8.06 -24.02
CA THR A 446 2.34 -6.68 -24.18
C THR A 446 2.02 -6.09 -22.82
N ILE A 447 2.79 -5.06 -22.42
CA ILE A 447 2.58 -4.29 -21.19
C ILE A 447 1.58 -3.17 -21.50
N LYS A 448 0.32 -3.38 -21.16
CA LYS A 448 -0.80 -2.48 -21.53
C LYS A 448 -0.65 -1.09 -20.92
N THR A 449 -0.22 -1.01 -19.68
CA THR A 449 0.04 0.26 -18.95
C THR A 449 1.01 1.18 -19.73
N LEU A 450 1.89 0.63 -20.54
CA LEU A 450 2.88 1.38 -21.34
C LEU A 450 2.41 1.69 -22.77
N GLY A 451 1.11 1.80 -23.01
CA GLY A 451 0.54 2.22 -24.29
C GLY A 451 0.85 3.67 -24.63
N SER A 452 0.91 3.99 -25.95
CA SER A 452 1.26 5.34 -26.43
C SER A 452 0.30 6.46 -26.00
N GLY A 453 -0.95 6.10 -25.64
CA GLY A 453 -1.91 7.03 -25.06
C GLY A 453 -1.70 7.28 -23.55
N SER A 454 -0.94 6.42 -22.89
CA SER A 454 -0.73 6.47 -21.43
C SER A 454 0.63 7.05 -21.03
N ILE A 455 1.65 6.89 -21.87
CA ILE A 455 3.01 7.32 -21.56
C ILE A 455 3.83 7.51 -22.86
N ASN A 456 4.65 8.54 -22.91
CA ASN A 456 5.58 8.75 -24.03
C ASN A 456 6.92 8.04 -23.74
N LEU A 457 7.23 6.98 -24.48
CA LEU A 457 8.45 6.20 -24.28
C LEU A 457 9.62 6.61 -25.18
N SER A 458 9.64 7.83 -25.74
CA SER A 458 10.72 8.30 -26.63
C SER A 458 12.11 8.32 -25.95
N SER A 459 12.17 8.40 -24.62
CA SER A 459 13.41 8.32 -23.83
C SER A 459 13.79 6.89 -23.42
N LEU A 460 13.02 5.85 -23.77
CA LEU A 460 13.35 4.45 -23.49
C LEU A 460 14.58 4.04 -24.32
N THR A 461 15.65 3.63 -23.66
CA THR A 461 16.93 3.28 -24.30
C THR A 461 17.12 1.78 -24.47
N SER A 462 16.59 0.99 -23.54
CA SER A 462 16.67 -0.48 -23.63
C SER A 462 15.62 -1.18 -22.79
N VAL A 463 15.24 -2.38 -23.23
CA VAL A 463 14.50 -3.35 -22.42
C VAL A 463 15.32 -4.63 -22.36
N LYS A 464 15.62 -5.09 -21.15
CA LYS A 464 16.40 -6.32 -20.92
C LYS A 464 15.64 -7.25 -19.99
N LEU A 465 15.77 -8.55 -20.19
CA LEU A 465 15.32 -9.53 -19.21
C LEU A 465 16.45 -9.78 -18.21
N LEU A 466 16.18 -9.76 -16.92
CA LEU A 466 17.16 -10.14 -15.91
C LEU A 466 17.58 -11.60 -16.11
N GLY A 467 18.86 -11.89 -15.96
CA GLY A 467 19.44 -13.21 -16.19
C GLY A 467 19.27 -14.17 -15.00
N SER A 468 19.90 -15.34 -15.10
CA SER A 468 19.81 -16.39 -14.07
C SER A 468 20.60 -16.09 -12.79
N SER A 469 21.41 -15.03 -12.77
CA SER A 469 22.18 -14.58 -11.60
C SER A 469 22.20 -13.05 -11.52
N ALA A 470 22.47 -12.52 -10.32
CA ALA A 470 22.52 -11.08 -10.10
C ALA A 470 23.49 -10.38 -11.05
N GLY A 471 23.08 -9.23 -11.59
CA GLY A 471 23.88 -8.42 -12.51
C GLY A 471 24.01 -8.98 -13.92
N THR A 472 23.36 -10.09 -14.26
CA THR A 472 23.33 -10.64 -15.62
C THR A 472 22.02 -10.26 -16.32
N TYR A 473 22.11 -10.03 -17.64
CA TYR A 473 20.98 -9.57 -18.44
C TYR A 473 20.96 -10.31 -19.79
N ILE A 474 19.75 -10.54 -20.28
CA ILE A 474 19.50 -11.02 -21.64
C ILE A 474 19.00 -9.84 -22.45
N ASP A 475 19.74 -9.47 -23.49
CA ASP A 475 19.32 -8.42 -24.42
C ASP A 475 18.11 -8.88 -25.23
N LEU A 476 17.13 -7.98 -25.37
CA LEU A 476 15.91 -8.24 -26.09
C LEU A 476 15.83 -7.36 -27.36
N PRO A 477 15.12 -7.77 -28.39
CA PRO A 477 14.84 -6.91 -29.55
C PRO A 477 14.17 -5.61 -29.13
N THR A 478 14.36 -4.55 -29.90
CA THR A 478 13.70 -3.26 -29.68
C THR A 478 12.20 -3.45 -29.60
N PRO A 479 11.55 -3.06 -28.48
CA PRO A 479 10.12 -3.22 -28.30
C PRO A 479 9.33 -2.25 -29.19
N THR A 480 8.08 -2.58 -29.47
CA THR A 480 7.17 -1.73 -30.24
C THR A 480 6.09 -1.16 -29.35
N GLN A 481 5.99 0.17 -29.30
CA GLN A 481 4.90 0.83 -28.60
C GLN A 481 3.72 1.09 -29.54
N SER A 482 2.52 0.77 -29.09
CA SER A 482 1.25 1.06 -29.75
C SER A 482 0.21 1.59 -28.73
N ALA A 483 -0.99 1.92 -29.18
CA ALA A 483 -2.08 2.31 -28.29
C ALA A 483 -2.47 1.17 -27.32
N SER A 484 -2.27 -0.10 -27.70
CA SER A 484 -2.61 -1.27 -26.88
C SER A 484 -1.53 -1.63 -25.84
N GLY A 485 -0.33 -1.01 -25.90
CA GLY A 485 0.76 -1.29 -24.96
C GLY A 485 2.15 -1.25 -25.59
N LEU A 486 3.15 -1.58 -24.76
CA LEU A 486 4.52 -1.86 -25.17
C LEU A 486 4.68 -3.37 -25.39
N THR A 487 4.86 -3.78 -26.65
CA THR A 487 5.08 -5.17 -26.99
C THR A 487 6.58 -5.49 -26.99
N VAL A 488 6.96 -6.45 -26.16
CA VAL A 488 8.34 -6.95 -25.97
C VAL A 488 8.43 -8.36 -26.52
N THR A 489 9.37 -8.60 -27.44
CA THR A 489 9.70 -9.95 -27.94
C THR A 489 10.61 -10.64 -26.92
N LEU A 490 10.24 -11.84 -26.50
CA LEU A 490 10.95 -12.65 -25.51
C LEU A 490 11.52 -13.92 -26.17
N PRO A 491 12.45 -14.63 -25.52
CA PRO A 491 12.84 -15.99 -25.96
C PRO A 491 11.62 -16.90 -26.10
N SER A 492 11.66 -17.85 -27.03
CA SER A 492 10.53 -18.75 -27.30
C SER A 492 10.17 -19.66 -26.11
N SER A 493 11.12 -19.88 -25.21
CA SER A 493 10.93 -20.60 -23.95
C SER A 493 11.61 -19.83 -22.82
N ALA A 494 11.20 -20.09 -21.57
CA ALA A 494 11.85 -19.50 -20.40
C ALA A 494 13.34 -19.87 -20.38
N PRO A 495 14.26 -18.90 -20.32
CA PRO A 495 15.70 -19.16 -20.41
C PRO A 495 16.25 -19.81 -19.14
N TYR A 496 15.49 -19.80 -18.06
CA TYR A 496 15.75 -20.42 -16.76
C TYR A 496 14.43 -20.65 -16.02
N SER A 497 14.44 -21.54 -15.03
CA SER A 497 13.28 -21.73 -14.14
C SER A 497 13.23 -20.61 -13.09
N ALA A 498 12.08 -19.97 -12.91
CA ALA A 498 11.81 -18.98 -11.86
C ALA A 498 10.30 -18.89 -11.57
N ASN A 499 9.96 -18.42 -10.37
CA ASN A 499 8.56 -18.17 -10.01
C ASN A 499 8.05 -16.83 -10.58
N ALA A 500 8.93 -15.90 -10.91
CA ALA A 500 8.61 -14.64 -11.60
C ALA A 500 9.80 -14.19 -12.45
N TYR A 501 9.55 -13.38 -13.47
CA TYR A 501 10.55 -12.90 -14.44
C TYR A 501 10.54 -11.38 -14.48
N VAL A 502 11.70 -10.75 -14.60
CA VAL A 502 11.82 -9.30 -14.47
C VAL A 502 12.35 -8.68 -15.75
N LEU A 503 11.60 -7.74 -16.31
CA LEU A 503 12.06 -6.84 -17.36
C LEU A 503 12.60 -5.55 -16.73
N LYS A 504 13.77 -5.12 -17.18
CA LYS A 504 14.41 -3.85 -16.82
C LYS A 504 14.30 -2.90 -18.00
N LEU A 505 13.56 -1.82 -17.82
CA LEU A 505 13.36 -0.75 -18.80
C LEU A 505 14.21 0.44 -18.37
N SER A 506 15.20 0.83 -19.20
CA SER A 506 16.11 1.92 -18.88
C SER A 506 15.80 3.15 -19.75
N PHE A 507 15.89 4.33 -19.15
CA PHE A 507 15.57 5.60 -19.80
C PHE A 507 16.79 6.54 -19.83
N SER A 508 16.91 7.37 -20.85
CA SER A 508 17.99 8.36 -20.98
C SER A 508 17.84 9.57 -20.05
N GLY A 509 16.83 9.58 -19.21
CA GLY A 509 16.52 10.57 -18.17
C GLY A 509 15.54 9.95 -17.21
N THR A 510 14.73 10.75 -16.54
CA THR A 510 13.69 10.22 -15.66
C THR A 510 12.64 9.44 -16.46
N ILE A 511 12.03 8.43 -15.84
CA ILE A 511 10.85 7.74 -16.39
C ILE A 511 9.80 8.82 -16.72
N PRO A 512 9.28 8.87 -17.94
CA PRO A 512 8.26 9.85 -18.29
C PRO A 512 7.05 9.74 -17.37
N ALA A 513 6.42 10.88 -17.08
CA ALA A 513 5.17 10.88 -16.35
C ALA A 513 4.07 10.20 -17.17
N MET A 514 3.18 9.49 -16.47
CA MET A 514 1.97 8.98 -17.09
C MET A 514 1.12 10.15 -17.61
N THR A 515 0.60 10.02 -18.81
CA THR A 515 -0.42 10.93 -19.29
C THR A 515 -1.63 10.79 -18.39
N PRO A 516 -2.13 11.87 -17.77
CA PRO A 516 -3.31 11.76 -16.93
C PRO A 516 -4.48 11.16 -17.72
N LEU A 517 -5.23 10.27 -17.12
CA LEU A 517 -6.49 9.81 -17.70
C LEU A 517 -7.37 11.05 -17.94
N ALA A 518 -7.83 11.23 -19.17
CA ALA A 518 -8.78 12.28 -19.49
C ALA A 518 -10.16 11.64 -19.62
N GLY A 519 -11.05 11.93 -18.65
CA GLY A 519 -12.38 11.34 -18.61
C GLY A 519 -12.60 10.37 -17.47
N ALA A 520 -12.91 9.10 -17.74
CA ALA A 520 -13.17 8.11 -16.70
C ALA A 520 -12.81 6.69 -17.15
N ALA A 521 -12.59 5.78 -16.19
CA ALA A 521 -12.55 4.34 -16.43
C ALA A 521 -13.70 3.64 -15.70
N ALA A 522 -14.29 2.64 -16.36
CA ALA A 522 -15.33 1.77 -15.79
C ALA A 522 -14.90 0.32 -15.85
N PHE A 523 -15.31 -0.47 -14.85
CA PHE A 523 -14.88 -1.85 -14.65
C PHE A 523 -16.07 -2.74 -14.34
N ALA A 524 -16.08 -3.95 -14.90
CA ALA A 524 -17.16 -4.91 -14.71
C ALA A 524 -17.22 -5.48 -13.30
N ASP A 525 -16.07 -5.55 -12.61
CA ASP A 525 -16.00 -6.09 -11.24
C ASP A 525 -15.61 -4.99 -10.23
N VAL A 526 -15.81 -5.27 -8.96
CA VAL A 526 -15.39 -4.39 -7.86
C VAL A 526 -13.87 -4.26 -7.81
N ASN A 527 -13.36 -3.24 -7.09
CA ASN A 527 -11.94 -2.98 -6.91
C ASN A 527 -11.18 -2.78 -8.24
N TYR A 528 -11.85 -2.19 -9.22
CA TYR A 528 -11.26 -1.86 -10.53
C TYR A 528 -10.75 -3.08 -11.29
N THR A 529 -11.53 -4.16 -11.29
CA THR A 529 -11.19 -5.45 -11.90
C THR A 529 -12.18 -5.85 -13.01
N GLY A 530 -11.94 -7.00 -13.64
CA GLY A 530 -12.76 -7.50 -14.74
C GLY A 530 -12.54 -6.78 -16.06
N SER A 531 -13.48 -6.92 -16.98
CA SER A 531 -13.49 -6.16 -18.23
C SER A 531 -13.56 -4.67 -17.93
N SER A 532 -12.76 -3.87 -18.64
CA SER A 532 -12.69 -2.42 -18.37
C SER A 532 -12.60 -1.61 -19.64
N ALA A 533 -13.10 -0.39 -19.60
CA ALA A 533 -13.02 0.59 -20.68
C ALA A 533 -12.75 1.99 -20.13
N THR A 534 -12.08 2.80 -20.95
CA THR A 534 -11.89 4.22 -20.69
C THR A 534 -12.80 5.04 -21.57
N PHE A 535 -13.38 6.06 -20.98
CA PHE A 535 -14.35 6.95 -21.61
C PHE A 535 -13.82 8.39 -21.52
N ALA A 536 -13.61 9.02 -22.67
CA ALA A 536 -13.28 10.44 -22.75
C ALA A 536 -14.50 11.30 -22.36
N LEU A 537 -14.33 12.63 -22.37
CA LEU A 537 -15.44 13.58 -22.25
C LEU A 537 -16.50 13.28 -23.30
N GLY A 538 -17.76 13.01 -22.91
CA GLY A 538 -18.83 12.66 -23.82
C GLY A 538 -19.96 11.84 -23.21
N ASP A 539 -20.91 11.47 -24.05
CA ASP A 539 -22.12 10.72 -23.76
C ASP A 539 -21.99 9.31 -24.35
N TYR A 540 -22.33 8.26 -23.58
CA TYR A 540 -22.17 6.86 -23.94
C TYR A 540 -23.44 6.06 -23.64
N THR A 541 -24.08 5.56 -24.72
CA THR A 541 -25.28 4.72 -24.65
C THR A 541 -24.94 3.29 -24.24
N ALA A 542 -25.97 2.46 -24.02
CA ALA A 542 -25.81 1.03 -23.76
C ALA A 542 -25.01 0.31 -24.86
N ALA A 543 -25.21 0.70 -26.12
CA ALA A 543 -24.47 0.16 -27.25
C ALA A 543 -22.99 0.58 -27.24
N ASP A 544 -22.69 1.83 -26.85
CA ASP A 544 -21.33 2.33 -26.72
C ASP A 544 -20.56 1.61 -25.60
N LEU A 545 -21.21 1.38 -24.44
CA LEU A 545 -20.62 0.63 -23.33
C LEU A 545 -20.28 -0.80 -23.74
N THR A 546 -21.21 -1.46 -24.45
CA THR A 546 -21.00 -2.82 -24.97
C THR A 546 -19.85 -2.86 -25.98
N SER A 547 -19.81 -1.91 -26.91
CA SER A 547 -18.75 -1.79 -27.91
C SER A 547 -17.38 -1.49 -27.30
N ALA A 548 -17.35 -0.78 -26.17
CA ALA A 548 -16.13 -0.48 -25.43
C ALA A 548 -15.63 -1.68 -24.59
N GLY A 549 -16.42 -2.76 -24.47
CA GLY A 549 -16.02 -3.98 -23.74
C GLY A 549 -16.47 -4.02 -22.29
N VAL A 550 -17.25 -3.03 -21.83
CA VAL A 550 -17.94 -3.04 -20.53
C VAL A 550 -19.43 -3.05 -20.82
N GLY A 551 -20.14 -4.13 -20.52
CA GLY A 551 -21.57 -4.26 -20.85
C GLY A 551 -22.43 -3.26 -20.08
N ALA A 552 -23.54 -2.86 -20.71
CA ALA A 552 -24.60 -2.17 -19.98
C ALA A 552 -25.09 -3.05 -18.82
N ARG A 553 -25.28 -2.44 -17.65
CA ARG A 553 -25.67 -3.14 -16.40
C ARG A 553 -24.64 -4.18 -15.91
N SER A 554 -23.36 -3.92 -16.14
CA SER A 554 -22.25 -4.77 -15.64
C SER A 554 -21.14 -3.96 -14.96
N ILE A 555 -21.37 -2.69 -14.70
CA ILE A 555 -20.35 -1.82 -14.07
C ILE A 555 -20.44 -1.95 -12.56
N SER A 556 -19.34 -2.40 -11.93
CA SER A 556 -19.24 -2.62 -10.48
C SER A 556 -18.24 -1.69 -9.79
N SER A 557 -17.35 -1.01 -10.54
CA SER A 557 -16.49 0.06 -10.02
C SER A 557 -16.17 1.11 -11.09
N LEU A 558 -15.91 2.34 -10.64
CA LEU A 558 -15.69 3.52 -11.49
C LEU A 558 -14.50 4.35 -10.98
N ARG A 559 -13.75 4.91 -11.92
CA ARG A 559 -12.61 5.81 -11.65
C ARG A 559 -12.70 7.05 -12.53
N PRO A 560 -13.38 8.13 -12.09
CA PRO A 560 -13.30 9.42 -12.76
C PRO A 560 -11.86 9.98 -12.68
N ALA A 561 -11.36 10.53 -13.75
CA ALA A 561 -10.08 11.25 -13.72
C ALA A 561 -10.19 12.52 -12.85
N PRO A 562 -9.06 13.02 -12.28
CA PRO A 562 -9.07 14.28 -11.55
C PRO A 562 -9.68 15.41 -12.36
N GLY A 563 -10.69 16.07 -11.81
CA GLY A 563 -11.44 17.14 -12.48
C GLY A 563 -12.61 16.69 -13.35
N TYR A 564 -12.84 15.39 -13.49
CA TYR A 564 -14.00 14.84 -14.19
C TYR A 564 -15.03 14.28 -13.22
N GLN A 565 -16.23 14.10 -13.72
CA GLN A 565 -17.30 13.35 -13.06
C GLN A 565 -17.95 12.39 -14.05
N VAL A 566 -18.47 11.29 -13.53
CA VAL A 566 -19.31 10.35 -14.25
C VAL A 566 -20.74 10.50 -13.76
N ILE A 567 -21.69 10.63 -14.66
CA ILE A 567 -23.12 10.50 -14.35
C ILE A 567 -23.60 9.20 -14.98
N GLY A 568 -23.86 8.20 -14.13
CA GLY A 568 -24.46 6.92 -14.55
C GLY A 568 -25.97 7.00 -14.54
N TYR A 569 -26.63 6.36 -15.48
CA TYR A 569 -28.10 6.33 -15.60
C TYR A 569 -28.63 4.89 -15.59
N SER A 570 -29.75 4.67 -14.92
CA SER A 570 -30.38 3.34 -14.81
C SER A 570 -31.05 2.87 -16.11
N ALA A 571 -31.27 3.75 -17.07
CA ALA A 571 -31.86 3.43 -18.39
C ALA A 571 -30.96 4.01 -19.51
N ASP A 572 -31.16 3.51 -20.73
CA ASP A 572 -30.41 3.97 -21.89
C ASP A 572 -30.77 5.43 -22.27
N ASN A 573 -29.97 6.03 -23.14
CA ASN A 573 -30.14 7.41 -23.62
C ASN A 573 -30.26 8.43 -22.46
N PHE A 574 -29.48 8.23 -21.40
CA PHE A 574 -29.32 9.16 -20.25
C PHE A 574 -30.65 9.46 -19.54
N THR A 575 -31.45 8.42 -19.34
CA THR A 575 -32.79 8.49 -18.70
C THR A 575 -32.82 7.63 -17.42
N GLY A 576 -33.92 7.73 -16.67
CA GLY A 576 -34.08 7.01 -15.41
C GLY A 576 -33.36 7.68 -14.23
N THR A 577 -33.00 6.88 -13.22
CA THR A 577 -32.27 7.38 -12.05
C THR A 577 -30.85 7.72 -12.44
N ALA A 578 -30.38 8.90 -12.03
CA ALA A 578 -29.02 9.37 -12.27
C ALA A 578 -28.18 9.31 -10.98
N TRP A 579 -26.93 8.87 -11.10
CA TRP A 579 -25.96 8.83 -10.03
C TRP A 579 -24.68 9.56 -10.46
N THR A 580 -24.20 10.49 -9.64
CA THR A 580 -22.99 11.27 -9.94
C THR A 580 -21.81 10.78 -9.11
N PHE A 581 -20.71 10.48 -9.79
CA PHE A 581 -19.45 10.03 -9.20
C PHE A 581 -18.36 11.07 -9.52
N THR A 582 -17.81 11.70 -8.49
CA THR A 582 -16.75 12.73 -8.59
C THR A 582 -15.40 12.25 -8.11
N ALA A 583 -15.33 11.02 -7.60
CA ALA A 583 -14.11 10.36 -7.08
C ALA A 583 -14.19 8.86 -7.37
N ASP A 584 -13.06 8.20 -7.19
CA ASP A 584 -12.94 6.74 -7.28
C ASP A 584 -13.99 6.04 -6.43
N ASN A 585 -14.70 5.10 -7.03
CA ASN A 585 -15.65 4.21 -6.33
C ASN A 585 -15.25 2.75 -6.61
N PRO A 586 -14.57 2.09 -5.66
CA PRO A 586 -14.09 0.73 -5.84
C PRO A 586 -15.20 -0.32 -5.77
N ASP A 587 -16.36 0.01 -5.20
CA ASP A 587 -17.44 -0.96 -4.99
C ASP A 587 -18.82 -0.30 -5.04
N LEU A 588 -19.46 -0.36 -6.17
CA LEU A 588 -20.81 0.19 -6.39
C LEU A 588 -21.91 -0.56 -5.60
N ARG A 589 -21.60 -1.72 -5.01
CA ARG A 589 -22.54 -2.41 -4.11
C ARG A 589 -22.77 -1.61 -2.83
N VAL A 590 -21.75 -0.91 -2.35
CA VAL A 590 -21.81 -0.06 -1.15
C VAL A 590 -22.77 1.12 -1.35
N THR A 591 -22.83 1.65 -2.57
CA THR A 591 -23.71 2.78 -2.94
C THR A 591 -25.03 2.33 -3.55
N GLY A 592 -25.25 1.01 -3.71
CA GLY A 592 -26.50 0.45 -4.23
C GLY A 592 -26.68 0.58 -5.74
N ASN A 593 -25.61 0.86 -6.49
CA ASN A 593 -25.64 1.12 -7.94
C ASN A 593 -25.01 0.00 -8.77
N ASN A 594 -24.54 -1.08 -8.12
CA ASN A 594 -23.88 -2.20 -8.80
C ASN A 594 -24.75 -2.78 -9.90
N ASP A 595 -24.19 -2.94 -11.09
CA ASP A 595 -24.86 -3.52 -12.26
C ASP A 595 -26.16 -2.79 -12.67
N GLN A 596 -26.30 -1.52 -12.32
CA GLN A 596 -27.48 -0.74 -12.66
C GLN A 596 -27.25 0.32 -13.75
N ILE A 597 -25.99 0.66 -14.03
CA ILE A 597 -25.66 1.70 -15.02
C ILE A 597 -25.87 1.14 -16.43
N THR A 598 -26.83 1.72 -17.16
CA THR A 598 -27.19 1.34 -18.54
C THR A 598 -26.60 2.29 -19.57
N SER A 599 -26.48 3.59 -19.25
CA SER A 599 -25.77 4.59 -20.04
C SER A 599 -24.99 5.50 -19.08
N LEU A 600 -23.94 6.17 -19.58
CA LEU A 600 -23.17 7.08 -18.75
C LEU A 600 -22.75 8.34 -19.53
N ARG A 601 -22.51 9.39 -18.79
CA ARG A 601 -21.99 10.67 -19.30
C ARG A 601 -20.72 11.02 -18.53
N VAL A 602 -19.64 11.34 -19.26
CA VAL A 602 -18.41 11.85 -18.68
C VAL A 602 -18.34 13.35 -18.94
N GLN A 603 -18.24 14.12 -17.87
CA GLN A 603 -18.23 15.58 -17.91
C GLN A 603 -17.10 16.15 -17.07
N PHE A 604 -16.72 17.41 -17.29
CA PHE A 604 -15.94 18.13 -16.30
C PHE A 604 -16.73 18.29 -15.00
N ASN A 605 -16.06 18.12 -13.86
CA ASN A 605 -16.66 18.43 -12.57
C ASN A 605 -16.77 19.96 -12.43
N PRO A 606 -17.99 20.52 -12.32
CA PRO A 606 -18.19 21.97 -12.31
C PRO A 606 -17.60 22.65 -11.08
N SER A 607 -17.24 21.90 -10.03
CA SER A 607 -16.58 22.43 -8.83
C SER A 607 -15.06 22.51 -8.97
N THR A 608 -14.48 21.92 -10.02
CA THR A 608 -13.02 21.87 -10.20
C THR A 608 -12.53 23.06 -11.04
N TYR A 609 -11.43 23.66 -10.60
CA TYR A 609 -10.66 24.56 -11.42
C TYR A 609 -9.59 23.84 -12.22
N PHE A 610 -9.35 24.32 -13.43
CA PHE A 610 -8.36 23.76 -14.36
C PHE A 610 -7.38 24.84 -14.80
N ARG A 611 -6.13 24.41 -14.96
CA ARG A 611 -5.20 25.09 -15.84
C ARG A 611 -5.47 24.61 -17.27
N LEU A 612 -5.80 25.52 -18.17
CA LEU A 612 -5.92 25.26 -19.61
C LEU A 612 -4.61 25.61 -20.28
N THR A 613 -3.86 24.61 -20.72
CA THR A 613 -2.51 24.81 -21.29
C THR A 613 -2.51 24.53 -22.78
N ASN A 614 -1.98 25.46 -23.58
CA ASN A 614 -1.81 25.24 -25.03
C ASN A 614 -0.79 24.13 -25.28
N VAL A 615 -1.09 23.23 -26.23
CA VAL A 615 -0.26 22.03 -26.47
C VAL A 615 1.06 22.37 -27.16
N THR A 616 1.15 23.50 -27.87
CA THR A 616 2.37 23.88 -28.60
C THR A 616 3.41 24.54 -27.73
N ASP A 617 3.02 25.53 -26.93
CA ASP A 617 3.95 26.41 -26.22
C ASP A 617 3.93 26.20 -24.69
N GLY A 618 2.99 25.42 -24.17
CA GLY A 618 2.86 25.15 -22.75
C GLY A 618 2.35 26.34 -21.92
N LEU A 619 1.90 27.42 -22.52
CA LEU A 619 1.36 28.59 -21.84
C LEU A 619 -0.09 28.33 -21.40
N ALA A 620 -0.46 28.87 -20.24
CA ALA A 620 -1.81 28.76 -19.70
C ALA A 620 -2.71 29.90 -20.20
N LEU A 621 -4.00 29.58 -20.43
CA LEU A 621 -5.03 30.59 -20.76
C LEU A 621 -5.17 31.57 -19.58
N ASP A 622 -5.06 32.85 -19.86
CA ASP A 622 -4.99 33.94 -18.89
C ASP A 622 -6.11 34.95 -19.11
N SER A 623 -6.85 35.27 -18.05
CA SER A 623 -7.84 36.34 -18.05
C SER A 623 -7.23 37.74 -17.86
N GLY A 624 -5.96 37.84 -17.44
CA GLY A 624 -5.31 39.09 -17.07
C GLY A 624 -5.74 39.68 -15.72
N GLY A 625 -6.42 38.90 -14.87
CA GLY A 625 -6.85 39.28 -13.52
C GLY A 625 -8.10 40.16 -13.48
N ASN A 626 -8.07 41.25 -12.71
CA ASN A 626 -9.18 42.20 -12.58
C ASN A 626 -9.21 43.19 -13.75
N VAL A 627 -9.80 42.77 -14.86
CA VAL A 627 -9.95 43.57 -16.06
C VAL A 627 -11.45 43.79 -16.37
N ALA A 628 -11.73 44.76 -17.25
CA ALA A 628 -13.10 45.05 -17.66
C ALA A 628 -13.66 44.00 -18.62
N SER A 629 -14.98 43.85 -18.68
CA SER A 629 -15.67 43.08 -19.71
C SER A 629 -15.28 43.54 -21.10
N GLY A 630 -15.03 42.62 -22.01
CA GLY A 630 -14.49 42.88 -23.36
C GLY A 630 -12.97 42.85 -23.45
N SER A 631 -12.24 42.68 -22.36
CA SER A 631 -10.78 42.52 -22.38
C SER A 631 -10.36 41.22 -23.08
N ASN A 632 -9.19 41.27 -23.74
CA ASN A 632 -8.64 40.16 -24.47
C ASN A 632 -8.21 39.00 -23.52
N LEU A 633 -8.48 37.79 -23.89
CA LEU A 633 -7.81 36.62 -23.34
C LEU A 633 -6.36 36.58 -23.82
N LYS A 634 -5.47 36.12 -22.94
CA LYS A 634 -4.03 36.01 -23.17
C LYS A 634 -3.53 34.61 -22.84
N GLN A 635 -2.26 34.41 -23.03
CA GLN A 635 -1.54 33.24 -22.55
C GLN A 635 -0.40 33.69 -21.64
N TRP A 636 -0.14 32.92 -20.57
CA TRP A 636 0.90 33.26 -19.62
C TRP A 636 1.59 32.01 -19.06
N THR A 637 2.84 32.17 -18.66
CA THR A 637 3.55 31.12 -17.94
C THR A 637 2.80 30.80 -16.64
N TRP A 638 2.54 29.52 -16.40
CA TRP A 638 1.83 29.06 -15.19
C TRP A 638 2.59 29.43 -13.92
N ASN A 639 1.93 30.04 -12.97
CA ASN A 639 2.46 30.45 -11.68
C ASN A 639 1.49 30.21 -10.50
N GLY A 640 0.39 29.50 -10.74
CA GLY A 640 -0.63 29.17 -9.71
C GLY A 640 -1.65 30.28 -9.46
N SER A 641 -1.56 31.45 -10.11
CA SER A 641 -2.48 32.56 -9.90
C SER A 641 -3.89 32.25 -10.39
N SER A 642 -4.92 32.80 -9.70
CA SER A 642 -6.34 32.54 -9.97
C SER A 642 -6.80 33.03 -11.38
N ASN A 643 -6.14 34.02 -11.98
CA ASN A 643 -6.41 34.45 -13.35
C ASN A 643 -6.07 33.41 -14.42
N LEU A 644 -5.24 32.41 -14.08
CA LEU A 644 -4.86 31.29 -14.94
C LEU A 644 -5.73 30.03 -14.69
N GLN A 645 -6.74 30.14 -13.83
CA GLN A 645 -7.57 29.02 -13.40
C GLN A 645 -9.01 29.18 -13.88
N TRP A 646 -9.56 28.13 -14.48
CA TRP A 646 -10.84 28.16 -15.18
C TRP A 646 -11.72 26.95 -14.76
N GLN A 647 -13.01 27.18 -14.58
CA GLN A 647 -14.01 26.11 -14.50
C GLN A 647 -14.64 25.89 -15.86
N ALA A 648 -14.86 24.62 -16.23
CA ALA A 648 -15.65 24.23 -17.38
C ALA A 648 -17.02 23.77 -16.88
N VAL A 649 -18.03 24.62 -17.00
CA VAL A 649 -19.38 24.39 -16.49
C VAL A 649 -20.31 24.08 -17.65
N ASP A 650 -20.96 22.89 -17.61
CA ASP A 650 -21.93 22.45 -18.62
C ASP A 650 -23.13 23.42 -18.66
N VAL A 651 -23.50 23.82 -19.86
CA VAL A 651 -24.66 24.67 -20.11
C VAL A 651 -25.73 23.96 -20.98
N GLY A 652 -25.58 22.65 -21.13
CA GLY A 652 -26.48 21.81 -21.90
C GLY A 652 -26.12 21.69 -23.38
N GLY A 653 -26.61 20.61 -24.00
CA GLY A 653 -26.39 20.34 -25.44
C GLY A 653 -24.94 20.01 -25.79
N GLY A 654 -24.09 19.63 -24.85
CA GLY A 654 -22.68 19.34 -25.03
C GLY A 654 -21.80 20.60 -25.12
N TYR A 655 -22.30 21.73 -24.64
CA TYR A 655 -21.58 23.00 -24.58
C TYR A 655 -21.20 23.36 -23.12
N TYR A 656 -20.10 24.09 -22.99
CA TYR A 656 -19.55 24.58 -21.75
C TYR A 656 -19.34 26.08 -21.75
N LYS A 657 -19.50 26.72 -20.58
CA LYS A 657 -18.91 28.06 -20.35
C LYS A 657 -17.59 27.88 -19.60
N LEU A 658 -16.56 28.62 -19.95
CA LEU A 658 -15.28 28.65 -19.27
C LEU A 658 -15.26 29.86 -18.33
N VAL A 659 -15.33 29.63 -17.02
CA VAL A 659 -15.45 30.67 -15.98
C VAL A 659 -14.10 30.89 -15.32
N ASN A 660 -13.59 32.12 -15.33
CA ASN A 660 -12.32 32.43 -14.67
C ASN A 660 -12.46 32.55 -13.14
N ARG A 661 -11.50 32.03 -12.41
CA ARG A 661 -11.49 32.03 -10.94
C ARG A 661 -11.28 33.42 -10.35
N ALA A 662 -10.49 34.30 -10.97
CA ALA A 662 -10.13 35.61 -10.42
C ALA A 662 -11.26 36.61 -10.48
N ASN A 663 -12.02 36.62 -11.59
CA ASN A 663 -12.99 37.68 -11.88
C ASN A 663 -14.41 37.22 -12.19
N GLY A 664 -14.64 35.89 -12.28
CA GLY A 664 -15.94 35.29 -12.56
C GLY A 664 -16.44 35.52 -14.00
N MET A 665 -15.68 36.20 -14.85
CA MET A 665 -16.04 36.36 -16.26
C MET A 665 -15.83 35.05 -17.03
N VAL A 666 -16.50 34.98 -18.18
CA VAL A 666 -16.40 33.80 -19.05
C VAL A 666 -15.68 34.13 -20.36
N ALA A 667 -15.02 33.08 -20.92
CA ALA A 667 -14.44 33.19 -22.26
C ALA A 667 -15.54 33.47 -23.29
N ASP A 668 -15.33 34.44 -24.20
CA ASP A 668 -16.28 34.94 -25.18
C ASP A 668 -15.61 35.04 -26.57
N GLY A 669 -16.23 34.40 -27.56
CA GLY A 669 -15.83 34.45 -28.95
C GLY A 669 -16.12 35.80 -29.63
N TRP A 670 -16.88 36.67 -28.97
CA TRP A 670 -17.21 38.04 -29.41
C TRP A 670 -17.89 38.13 -30.76
N GLY A 671 -18.53 37.04 -31.23
CA GLY A 671 -19.18 37.00 -32.57
C GLY A 671 -18.23 37.09 -33.75
N ALA A 672 -16.94 36.91 -33.53
CA ALA A 672 -15.93 37.01 -34.57
C ALA A 672 -15.97 35.79 -35.51
N THR A 673 -16.00 36.02 -36.82
CA THR A 673 -16.20 35.00 -37.86
C THR A 673 -14.97 34.75 -38.74
N THR A 674 -13.87 35.48 -38.49
CA THR A 674 -12.64 35.39 -39.30
C THR A 674 -11.47 34.82 -38.48
N ASP A 675 -10.65 34.04 -39.15
CA ASP A 675 -9.40 33.50 -38.57
C ASP A 675 -8.49 34.64 -38.09
N GLY A 676 -7.86 34.42 -36.92
CA GLY A 676 -7.01 35.42 -36.26
C GLY A 676 -7.77 36.42 -35.39
N SER A 677 -9.08 36.32 -35.31
CA SER A 677 -9.88 37.15 -34.40
C SER A 677 -9.55 36.86 -32.94
N VAL A 678 -9.54 37.92 -32.12
CA VAL A 678 -9.17 37.83 -30.69
C VAL A 678 -10.31 37.26 -29.90
N ALA A 679 -9.99 36.26 -29.04
CA ALA A 679 -10.90 35.77 -27.98
C ALA A 679 -10.87 36.77 -26.82
N ARG A 680 -12.04 37.01 -26.21
CA ARG A 680 -12.23 37.98 -25.13
C ARG A 680 -12.88 37.32 -23.90
N GLN A 681 -13.16 38.10 -22.89
CA GLN A 681 -13.91 37.72 -21.73
C GLN A 681 -15.01 38.71 -21.41
N ALA A 682 -16.12 38.22 -20.87
CA ALA A 682 -17.25 39.07 -20.51
C ALA A 682 -18.04 38.46 -19.34
N ALA A 683 -18.91 39.27 -18.73
CA ALA A 683 -19.89 38.73 -17.76
C ALA A 683 -20.82 37.75 -18.48
N TRP A 684 -21.16 36.64 -17.83
CA TRP A 684 -22.06 35.64 -18.40
C TRP A 684 -23.46 36.21 -18.68
N ASN A 685 -23.93 36.09 -19.91
CA ASN A 685 -25.26 36.53 -20.32
C ASN A 685 -26.05 35.47 -21.09
N GLY A 686 -25.54 34.25 -21.18
CA GLY A 686 -26.19 33.11 -21.84
C GLY A 686 -26.09 33.10 -23.36
N SER A 687 -25.40 34.05 -23.99
CA SER A 687 -25.26 34.07 -25.46
C SER A 687 -24.41 32.91 -25.98
N SER A 688 -24.67 32.48 -27.21
CA SER A 688 -23.92 31.42 -27.88
C SER A 688 -22.43 31.76 -28.07
N ASN A 689 -22.07 33.05 -28.07
CA ASN A 689 -20.66 33.48 -28.13
C ASN A 689 -19.85 33.07 -26.90
N GLN A 690 -20.53 32.86 -25.75
CA GLN A 690 -19.93 32.48 -24.49
C GLN A 690 -19.98 30.96 -24.23
N GLN A 691 -20.41 30.21 -25.22
CA GLN A 691 -20.59 28.76 -25.14
C GLN A 691 -19.62 28.05 -26.07
N TRP A 692 -18.96 27.02 -25.53
CA TRP A 692 -17.85 26.37 -26.22
C TRP A 692 -18.09 24.85 -26.25
N LYS A 693 -17.91 24.23 -27.41
CA LYS A 693 -17.85 22.78 -27.54
C LYS A 693 -16.44 22.30 -27.32
N ILE A 694 -16.23 21.53 -26.29
CA ILE A 694 -14.94 20.95 -25.94
C ILE A 694 -14.91 19.52 -26.49
N THR A 695 -14.06 19.29 -27.50
CA THR A 695 -14.02 17.99 -28.19
C THR A 695 -12.67 17.30 -27.92
N PRO A 696 -12.67 16.07 -27.39
CA PRO A 696 -11.45 15.29 -27.24
C PRO A 696 -10.72 15.05 -28.56
N ARG A 697 -9.38 15.12 -28.51
CA ARG A 697 -8.51 14.94 -29.67
C ARG A 697 -7.40 13.90 -29.43
N GLY A 698 -7.53 13.12 -28.38
CA GLY A 698 -6.60 12.11 -27.94
C GLY A 698 -5.81 12.54 -26.70
N GLY A 699 -5.58 11.59 -25.76
CA GLY A 699 -5.00 11.88 -24.46
C GLY A 699 -5.76 13.00 -23.73
N ASN A 700 -5.04 13.93 -23.11
CA ASN A 700 -5.63 15.12 -22.45
C ASN A 700 -5.64 16.35 -23.37
N SER A 701 -5.84 16.17 -24.68
CA SER A 701 -5.88 17.28 -25.67
C SER A 701 -7.28 17.48 -26.19
N TYR A 702 -7.71 18.74 -26.29
CA TYR A 702 -9.06 19.17 -26.70
C TYR A 702 -9.02 20.32 -27.64
N SER A 703 -9.90 20.34 -28.62
CA SER A 703 -10.26 21.57 -29.36
C SER A 703 -11.45 22.23 -28.66
N ILE A 704 -11.44 23.56 -28.54
CA ILE A 704 -12.43 24.38 -27.84
C ILE A 704 -13.11 25.28 -28.86
N ALA A 705 -14.23 24.84 -29.42
CA ALA A 705 -14.92 25.54 -30.56
C ALA A 705 -16.07 26.42 -30.05
N ASN A 706 -16.10 27.65 -30.50
CA ASN A 706 -17.19 28.59 -30.19
C ASN A 706 -18.52 28.13 -30.79
N ARG A 707 -19.61 28.20 -30.04
CA ARG A 707 -20.94 27.75 -30.49
C ARG A 707 -21.50 28.58 -31.64
N THR A 708 -21.19 29.87 -31.69
CA THR A 708 -21.71 30.77 -32.75
C THR A 708 -20.96 30.60 -34.06
N THR A 709 -19.65 30.53 -33.99
CA THR A 709 -18.79 30.66 -35.20
C THR A 709 -18.15 29.35 -35.64
N GLY A 710 -18.05 28.33 -34.73
CA GLY A 710 -17.28 27.12 -34.95
C GLY A 710 -15.77 27.29 -34.89
N LEU A 711 -15.26 28.51 -34.78
CA LEU A 711 -13.81 28.76 -34.63
C LEU A 711 -13.34 28.24 -33.29
N VAL A 712 -12.12 27.66 -33.26
CA VAL A 712 -11.52 27.14 -32.04
C VAL A 712 -10.56 28.14 -31.41
N LEU A 713 -10.35 28.04 -30.09
CA LEU A 713 -9.31 28.80 -29.41
C LEU A 713 -7.94 28.42 -29.97
N ASP A 714 -7.15 29.42 -30.33
CA ASP A 714 -5.83 29.33 -30.95
C ASP A 714 -4.78 30.00 -30.07
N GLY A 715 -3.74 29.24 -29.70
CA GLY A 715 -2.57 29.73 -28.99
C GLY A 715 -1.59 30.51 -29.87
N GLY A 716 -1.72 30.49 -31.21
CA GLY A 716 -0.89 31.24 -32.12
C GLY A 716 0.50 30.65 -32.38
N GLY A 717 0.76 29.40 -32.02
CA GLY A 717 2.05 28.73 -32.21
C GLY A 717 3.06 29.06 -31.09
N ASN A 718 4.34 29.18 -31.43
CA ASN A 718 5.40 29.53 -30.47
C ASN A 718 5.34 31.02 -30.11
N VAL A 719 4.62 31.35 -29.07
CA VAL A 719 4.45 32.71 -28.57
C VAL A 719 5.04 32.86 -27.15
N SER A 720 5.18 34.11 -26.70
CA SER A 720 5.65 34.41 -25.33
C SER A 720 4.50 34.77 -24.39
N SER A 721 4.76 34.71 -23.08
CA SER A 721 3.83 35.19 -22.04
C SER A 721 3.31 36.61 -22.36
N GLY A 722 2.01 36.79 -22.23
CA GLY A 722 1.31 38.04 -22.57
C GLY A 722 0.70 38.06 -23.97
N SER A 723 1.00 37.07 -24.81
CA SER A 723 0.42 36.98 -26.17
C SER A 723 -1.09 36.77 -26.11
N VAL A 724 -1.80 37.39 -27.03
CA VAL A 724 -3.27 37.36 -27.13
C VAL A 724 -3.73 36.00 -27.69
N THR A 725 -4.70 35.38 -27.05
CA THR A 725 -5.37 34.17 -27.54
C THR A 725 -6.33 34.56 -28.68
N LYS A 726 -6.25 33.82 -29.77
CA LYS A 726 -7.05 34.05 -30.98
C LYS A 726 -8.09 32.94 -31.17
N GLN A 727 -8.83 33.05 -32.25
CA GLN A 727 -9.75 32.04 -32.75
C GLN A 727 -9.39 31.72 -34.22
N TRP A 728 -9.47 30.45 -34.58
CA TRP A 728 -9.08 29.96 -35.90
C TRP A 728 -9.96 28.81 -36.36
N THR A 729 -10.09 28.63 -37.65
CA THR A 729 -10.70 27.42 -38.22
C THR A 729 -9.92 26.20 -37.78
N TYR A 730 -10.62 25.17 -37.28
CA TYR A 730 -9.97 23.95 -36.76
C TYR A 730 -9.17 23.24 -37.85
N GLY A 731 -7.92 22.95 -37.57
CA GLY A 731 -7.01 22.10 -38.32
C GLY A 731 -6.29 21.14 -37.38
N SER A 732 -5.37 20.32 -37.89
CA SER A 732 -4.62 19.33 -37.08
C SER A 732 -3.44 19.94 -36.32
N SER A 733 -3.27 21.24 -36.33
CA SER A 733 -2.15 21.93 -35.67
C SER A 733 -2.30 21.94 -34.14
N SER A 734 -1.21 21.71 -33.42
CA SER A 734 -1.20 21.61 -31.95
C SER A 734 -1.49 22.94 -31.24
N ASN A 735 -1.26 24.11 -31.89
CA ASN A 735 -1.65 25.40 -31.32
C ASN A 735 -3.17 25.61 -31.18
N LEU A 736 -3.98 24.78 -31.85
CA LEU A 736 -5.44 24.77 -31.75
C LEU A 736 -5.93 23.79 -30.66
N LEU A 737 -5.00 23.17 -29.92
CA LEU A 737 -5.29 22.16 -28.88
C LEU A 737 -4.90 22.67 -27.49
N TRP A 738 -5.74 22.35 -26.54
CA TRP A 738 -5.58 22.73 -25.13
C TRP A 738 -5.70 21.51 -24.25
N SER A 739 -4.86 21.41 -23.20
CA SER A 739 -4.96 20.40 -22.17
C SER A 739 -5.63 20.97 -20.92
N PHE A 740 -6.40 20.13 -20.21
CA PHE A 740 -7.06 20.47 -18.97
C PHE A 740 -6.37 19.74 -17.81
N THR A 741 -5.76 20.48 -16.90
CA THR A 741 -5.14 19.93 -15.69
C THR A 741 -5.86 20.50 -14.48
N ALA A 742 -6.45 19.63 -13.64
CA ALA A 742 -7.09 20.03 -12.39
C ALA A 742 -6.07 20.67 -11.43
N VAL A 743 -6.46 21.76 -10.70
CA VAL A 743 -5.61 22.54 -9.82
C VAL A 743 -6.26 22.81 -8.47
#